data_027da56dd8898ebb3cab31fbcf9ed71a
#
_entry.id   027da56dd8898ebb3cab31fbcf9ed71a
#
_cell.length_a   1.000
_cell.length_b   1.000
_cell.length_c   1.000
_cell.angle_alpha   90.00
_cell.angle_beta   90.00
_cell.angle_gamma   90.00
#
_symmetry.space_group_name_H-M   'P 1'
#
loop_
_entity.id
_entity.type
_entity.pdbx_description
1 polymer ?
#
loop_
_entity_poly.entity_id
_entity_poly.type
_entity_poly.pdbx_seq_one_letter_code
_entity_poly.pdbx_strand_id
1 'polypeptide(L)'
;MRLNSKKLLFVGVFALTASFTFAQVVEPTDSTKVEQDENVSLGETLIIGKGVIDVAEARKTPVASTVITREEILDKGVGNVEFPELLKNSPSVYVADQAAGFGDSKMYMRGFDQSNTAFLLNGQPINGMDNGSLYWSNWQSVSDIANLIDVQRGLGSSKLAIASVGGTVNIVTKATEKKEGGFVRYLTGNDSYQKQTVGYNTGMKGKWGASFMFDNWSAHRSFARGTEGKGQSYFVSVGYKPSERHTFNFMIFGAPQEHDQNFSKPMEREYLTDSKGNITDIIKTPGYDMTGRKGNSNYGFYNGEALSGRTNYYHKPVANLNWDFTINEKLSLSTVVYASTGTGGGIGTLGNGPGYTLDGYKSNGEINWDLLAAGNKVLPNGVSTGNNGTVLASSVNNHFWYGGVTNLTFDTKKGLKFDVGADIRFYQGEHYQQLNNLLGASGRTATNAQRAKDYMVSKTYSSSPWNSLFNKADRSERIGFDNSETINYQGIFGQAEYSNKVFSVFFQGALSWQEYEKFDNWNYTAESAAKAGVKFKNGQASSGERTELGYNLKAGFSFNLNEENKLFVNAGRFSRQPYLNNMFVRNTVKFVTPDVKNEEIQSIEAGYRYKTRTLKVNINGYYTQWDNRADTYNGQNYKDINGDSHRNVRYLLNDLSQEHKGIEVDFEAKVTRDWTVRGYTSVGDWRYKGDFTYQVQDTDTQEIVAGTENGKGNLDGVKVGNAAQFTFGLGTKVKATKSLSFDADFNYFARLYENVNVADIAKANIAGTTYQNETIRPYAIVDLGMSYNFKLTSSQSIRFRGNIKNLFNDQYISRKDNYGYFWGNGRTWNAGVTYNF
;
A
#
# COMPACT_ATOMS: atom_id res chain seq x y z
N MET A 1 18.35 -22.86 20.45
CA MET A 1 18.07 -21.46 20.05
C MET A 1 19.07 -20.55 20.77
N ARG A 2 20.23 -20.31 20.18
CA ARG A 2 21.24 -19.40 20.77
C ARG A 2 21.09 -18.04 20.10
N LEU A 3 20.32 -17.15 20.72
CA LEU A 3 20.45 -15.72 20.45
C LEU A 3 21.87 -15.31 20.86
N ASN A 4 22.58 -14.67 19.93
CA ASN A 4 23.93 -14.19 20.17
C ASN A 4 23.92 -13.30 21.43
N SER A 5 24.54 -13.73 22.49
CA SER A 5 24.53 -13.10 23.82
C SER A 5 24.95 -11.62 23.84
N LYS A 6 25.67 -11.17 22.81
CA LYS A 6 26.04 -9.76 22.64
C LYS A 6 24.86 -8.84 22.23
N LYS A 7 23.81 -9.35 21.55
CA LYS A 7 22.63 -8.57 21.17
C LYS A 7 21.67 -8.37 22.35
N LEU A 8 21.65 -9.32 23.29
CA LEU A 8 20.80 -9.22 24.51
C LEU A 8 21.39 -8.27 25.57
N LEU A 9 22.72 -8.15 25.66
CA LEU A 9 23.36 -7.30 26.65
C LEU A 9 23.06 -5.79 26.43
N PHE A 10 22.91 -5.37 25.17
CA PHE A 10 22.60 -3.96 24.86
C PHE A 10 21.14 -3.60 25.15
N VAL A 11 20.20 -4.52 24.99
CA VAL A 11 18.78 -4.35 25.36
C VAL A 11 18.60 -4.38 26.87
N GLY A 12 19.36 -5.24 27.57
CA GLY A 12 19.32 -5.37 29.03
C GLY A 12 19.86 -4.13 29.76
N VAL A 13 20.88 -3.45 29.23
CA VAL A 13 21.45 -2.23 29.83
C VAL A 13 20.48 -1.05 29.72
N PHE A 14 19.71 -0.94 28.61
CA PHE A 14 18.70 0.11 28.47
C PHE A 14 17.45 -0.12 29.35
N ALA A 15 17.06 -1.37 29.61
CA ALA A 15 15.94 -1.70 30.47
C ALA A 15 16.28 -1.57 31.97
N LEU A 16 17.55 -1.80 32.37
CA LEU A 16 17.98 -1.71 33.78
C LEU A 16 18.22 -0.29 34.26
N THR A 17 18.51 0.67 33.36
CA THR A 17 18.63 2.09 33.73
C THR A 17 17.29 2.81 33.86
N ALA A 18 16.20 2.26 33.32
CA ALA A 18 14.85 2.82 33.47
C ALA A 18 14.16 2.45 34.80
N SER A 19 14.74 1.55 35.60
CA SER A 19 14.07 0.98 36.82
C SER A 19 14.32 1.75 38.12
N PHE A 20 15.15 2.79 38.12
CA PHE A 20 15.48 3.52 39.35
C PHE A 20 15.46 5.04 39.19
N THR A 21 14.28 5.61 39.08
CA THR A 21 14.02 6.98 39.59
C THR A 21 12.52 7.27 39.59
N PHE A 22 11.80 6.65 40.51
CA PHE A 22 10.60 7.28 41.06
C PHE A 22 11.08 8.16 42.20
N ALA A 23 11.21 9.46 41.96
CA ALA A 23 11.60 10.39 42.99
C ALA A 23 10.62 11.56 43.05
N GLN A 24 10.03 11.62 44.20
CA GLN A 24 9.57 12.79 44.94
C GLN A 24 8.82 13.90 44.21
N VAL A 25 7.55 13.94 44.57
CA VAL A 25 6.65 15.09 44.53
C VAL A 25 7.29 16.23 45.37
N VAL A 26 7.57 17.34 44.73
CA VAL A 26 7.83 18.62 45.42
C VAL A 26 6.55 19.45 45.29
N GLU A 27 5.95 19.77 46.43
CA GLU A 27 4.82 20.72 46.52
C GLU A 27 5.20 22.12 46.05
N PRO A 28 4.26 22.88 45.46
CA PRO A 28 4.54 24.22 44.96
C PRO A 28 4.42 25.27 46.04
N THR A 29 5.47 26.04 46.30
CA THR A 29 5.40 27.32 47.01
C THR A 29 5.34 28.48 46.04
N ASP A 30 4.24 29.18 46.14
CA ASP A 30 3.91 30.60 45.99
C ASP A 30 4.28 31.40 44.73
N SER A 31 3.28 32.15 44.37
CA SER A 31 3.10 33.09 43.27
C SER A 31 4.17 34.12 43.01
N THR A 32 4.55 34.34 41.77
CA THR A 32 4.44 35.60 41.00
C THR A 32 5.19 35.51 39.65
N LYS A 33 4.54 36.05 38.62
CA LYS A 33 4.95 36.19 37.21
C LYS A 33 4.81 34.93 36.33
N VAL A 34 3.64 34.85 35.68
CA VAL A 34 3.41 34.01 34.53
C VAL A 34 4.20 34.59 33.37
N GLU A 35 5.45 34.08 33.17
CA GLU A 35 6.01 33.94 31.85
C GLU A 35 5.23 32.78 31.18
N GLN A 36 4.63 33.06 30.03
CA GLN A 36 3.96 32.04 29.22
C GLN A 36 4.95 30.93 28.87
N ASP A 37 4.96 29.89 29.72
CA ASP A 37 5.71 28.67 29.45
C ASP A 37 5.04 27.96 28.30
N GLU A 38 5.71 27.98 27.14
CA GLU A 38 5.30 27.22 25.96
C GLU A 38 5.28 25.73 26.29
N ASN A 39 4.09 25.28 26.60
CA ASN A 39 3.49 23.94 26.45
C ASN A 39 4.39 22.70 26.52
N VAL A 40 4.47 22.12 27.69
CA VAL A 40 4.67 20.69 27.89
C VAL A 40 3.30 19.99 27.78
N SER A 41 2.78 19.76 26.58
CA SER A 41 1.64 18.89 26.38
C SER A 41 2.03 17.70 25.49
N LEU A 42 1.48 16.52 25.76
CA LEU A 42 1.46 15.42 24.81
C LEU A 42 0.59 15.84 23.61
N GLY A 43 1.28 16.17 22.53
CA GLY A 43 0.64 16.64 21.31
C GLY A 43 0.51 18.17 21.28
N GLU A 44 1.13 18.78 20.27
CA GLU A 44 0.66 20.06 19.75
C GLU A 44 -0.84 19.89 19.50
N THR A 45 -1.65 20.88 19.89
CA THR A 45 -3.05 20.93 19.46
C THR A 45 -3.03 21.10 17.95
N LEU A 46 -3.08 19.98 17.23
CA LEU A 46 -3.21 19.96 15.79
C LEU A 46 -4.57 20.60 15.48
N ILE A 47 -4.57 21.88 15.14
CA ILE A 47 -5.73 22.57 14.56
C ILE A 47 -5.84 22.02 13.14
N ILE A 48 -6.46 20.85 13.03
CA ILE A 48 -6.81 20.28 11.74
C ILE A 48 -8.11 20.95 11.34
N GLY A 49 -8.07 21.68 10.25
CA GLY A 49 -9.26 22.29 9.68
C GLY A 49 -10.35 21.25 9.46
N LYS A 50 -11.61 21.71 9.44
CA LYS A 50 -12.77 20.86 9.11
C LYS A 50 -12.50 20.10 7.80
N GLY A 51 -13.08 18.93 7.65
CA GLY A 51 -12.96 18.10 6.45
C GLY A 51 -14.08 17.07 6.42
N VAL A 52 -14.18 16.32 5.30
CA VAL A 52 -15.18 15.25 5.15
C VAL A 52 -14.94 14.08 6.11
N ILE A 53 -13.74 14.01 6.71
CA ILE A 53 -13.34 12.98 7.68
C ILE A 53 -12.82 13.63 8.94
N ASP A 54 -13.32 13.17 10.10
CA ASP A 54 -12.81 13.58 11.40
C ASP A 54 -11.51 12.83 11.69
N VAL A 55 -10.49 13.54 12.15
CA VAL A 55 -9.29 12.91 12.70
C VAL A 55 -9.64 12.16 13.98
N ALA A 56 -9.02 11.00 14.19
CA ALA A 56 -9.36 10.10 15.30
C ALA A 56 -9.28 10.76 16.68
N GLU A 57 -8.33 11.68 16.91
CA GLU A 57 -8.18 12.40 18.17
C GLU A 57 -9.31 13.40 18.44
N ALA A 58 -9.98 13.91 17.42
CA ALA A 58 -11.11 14.84 17.53
C ALA A 58 -12.42 14.12 17.92
N ARG A 59 -12.49 12.81 17.88
CA ARG A 59 -13.69 12.04 18.16
C ARG A 59 -13.96 11.89 19.64
N LYS A 60 -15.24 11.95 19.98
CA LYS A 60 -15.71 11.73 21.36
C LYS A 60 -15.70 10.25 21.72
N THR A 61 -16.12 9.37 20.80
CA THR A 61 -15.99 7.93 20.96
C THR A 61 -14.65 7.49 20.35
N PRO A 62 -13.72 6.96 21.15
CA PRO A 62 -12.39 6.59 20.69
C PRO A 62 -12.41 5.44 19.69
N VAL A 63 -11.41 5.42 18.85
CA VAL A 63 -11.05 4.29 17.98
C VAL A 63 -9.54 4.00 18.15
N ALA A 64 -9.10 2.79 17.88
CA ALA A 64 -7.68 2.47 17.87
C ALA A 64 -6.98 3.30 16.78
N SER A 65 -6.11 4.23 17.18
CA SER A 65 -5.48 5.16 16.22
C SER A 65 -4.08 5.56 16.60
N THR A 66 -3.31 5.96 15.59
CA THR A 66 -1.97 6.54 15.72
C THR A 66 -1.89 7.77 14.82
N VAL A 67 -1.42 8.89 15.34
CA VAL A 67 -1.17 10.10 14.55
C VAL A 67 0.34 10.25 14.39
N ILE A 68 0.79 10.39 13.15
CA ILE A 68 2.20 10.64 12.82
C ILE A 68 2.34 12.11 12.48
N THR A 69 3.10 12.82 13.29
CA THR A 69 3.28 14.27 13.20
C THR A 69 4.23 14.66 12.05
N ARG A 70 4.15 15.93 11.64
CA ARG A 70 5.08 16.48 10.63
C ARG A 70 6.56 16.32 11.03
N GLU A 71 6.89 16.50 12.30
CA GLU A 71 8.25 16.31 12.80
C GLU A 71 8.71 14.87 12.59
N GLU A 72 7.88 13.89 12.94
CA GLU A 72 8.18 12.47 12.78
C GLU A 72 8.29 12.06 11.31
N ILE A 73 7.42 12.60 10.45
CA ILE A 73 7.49 12.39 9.00
C ILE A 73 8.83 12.87 8.45
N LEU A 74 9.28 14.07 8.85
CA LEU A 74 10.56 14.64 8.41
C LEU A 74 11.78 13.92 9.01
N ASP A 75 11.66 13.32 10.18
CA ASP A 75 12.72 12.53 10.79
C ASP A 75 12.89 11.17 10.12
N LYS A 76 11.80 10.47 9.81
CA LYS A 76 11.81 9.04 9.47
C LYS A 76 11.36 8.70 8.05
N GLY A 77 10.57 9.56 7.43
CA GLY A 77 9.90 9.30 6.16
C GLY A 77 10.52 9.96 4.94
N VAL A 78 11.69 10.59 5.09
CA VAL A 78 12.40 11.23 3.99
C VAL A 78 13.65 10.45 3.66
N GLY A 79 13.98 10.36 2.38
CA GLY A 79 15.15 9.64 1.90
C GLY A 79 14.75 8.41 1.07
N ASN A 80 15.60 7.39 1.10
CA ASN A 80 15.38 6.10 0.44
C ASN A 80 14.41 5.21 1.23
N VAL A 81 13.25 5.76 1.57
CA VAL A 81 12.23 5.16 2.44
C VAL A 81 10.88 5.23 1.75
N GLU A 82 10.19 4.12 1.67
CA GLU A 82 8.81 4.10 1.16
C GLU A 82 7.81 4.56 2.22
N PHE A 83 6.67 5.10 1.78
CA PHE A 83 5.64 5.61 2.69
C PHE A 83 5.18 4.62 3.78
N PRO A 84 4.97 3.31 3.50
CA PRO A 84 4.55 2.36 4.52
C PRO A 84 5.51 2.24 5.71
N GLU A 85 6.80 2.46 5.47
CA GLU A 85 7.83 2.41 6.52
C GLU A 85 7.55 3.39 7.68
N LEU A 86 6.87 4.51 7.41
CA LEU A 86 6.42 5.45 8.44
C LEU A 86 5.43 4.84 9.41
N LEU A 87 4.65 3.86 8.94
CA LEU A 87 3.54 3.26 9.67
C LEU A 87 3.99 2.06 10.52
N LYS A 88 5.19 1.51 10.31
CA LYS A 88 5.66 0.26 10.93
C LYS A 88 5.77 0.33 12.46
N ASN A 89 5.92 1.52 13.02
CA ASN A 89 5.98 1.74 14.48
C ASN A 89 4.59 1.86 15.13
N SER A 90 3.55 1.33 14.47
CA SER A 90 2.18 1.28 14.98
C SER A 90 1.79 -0.17 15.31
N PRO A 91 1.00 -0.41 16.37
CA PRO A 91 0.53 -1.76 16.70
C PRO A 91 -0.19 -2.41 15.52
N SER A 92 -0.01 -3.71 15.34
CA SER A 92 -0.66 -4.52 14.29
C SER A 92 -0.48 -4.00 12.87
N VAL A 93 0.47 -3.11 12.63
CA VAL A 93 0.91 -2.72 11.29
C VAL A 93 2.19 -3.46 10.94
N TYR A 94 2.17 -4.19 9.85
CA TYR A 94 3.31 -4.91 9.32
C TYR A 94 3.65 -4.38 7.93
N VAL A 95 4.91 -4.09 7.68
CA VAL A 95 5.41 -3.64 6.39
C VAL A 95 6.38 -4.69 5.84
N ALA A 96 6.01 -5.28 4.74
CA ALA A 96 6.89 -6.17 3.97
C ALA A 96 7.68 -5.34 2.98
N ASP A 97 8.86 -4.97 3.40
CA ASP A 97 9.77 -4.12 2.68
C ASP A 97 10.44 -4.94 1.57
N GLN A 98 10.15 -4.64 0.34
CA GLN A 98 10.60 -5.42 -0.80
C GLN A 98 11.64 -4.69 -1.65
N ALA A 99 11.62 -3.36 -1.59
CA ALA A 99 12.42 -2.54 -2.46
C ALA A 99 12.99 -1.35 -1.69
N ALA A 100 14.24 -1.04 -1.89
CA ALA A 100 14.93 0.08 -1.24
C ALA A 100 14.38 1.45 -1.68
N GLY A 101 13.09 1.71 -1.46
CA GLY A 101 12.44 2.97 -1.74
C GLY A 101 11.85 3.12 -3.15
N PHE A 102 11.56 2.03 -3.86
CA PHE A 102 11.06 2.10 -5.24
C PHE A 102 9.56 1.84 -5.40
N GLY A 103 8.84 1.47 -4.33
CA GLY A 103 7.39 1.42 -4.35
C GLY A 103 6.76 0.03 -4.45
N ASP A 104 7.52 -1.00 -4.18
CA ASP A 104 7.03 -2.39 -4.20
C ASP A 104 6.66 -2.94 -2.81
N SER A 105 6.80 -2.13 -1.74
CA SER A 105 6.42 -2.53 -0.38
C SER A 105 4.94 -2.86 -0.27
N LYS A 106 4.63 -3.78 0.65
CA LYS A 106 3.27 -4.15 1.04
C LYS A 106 3.03 -3.79 2.49
N MET A 107 1.84 -3.31 2.78
CA MET A 107 1.40 -3.01 4.13
C MET A 107 0.24 -3.91 4.53
N TYR A 108 0.26 -4.37 5.76
CA TYR A 108 -0.80 -5.17 6.37
C TYR A 108 -1.21 -4.51 7.69
N MET A 109 -2.50 -4.42 7.92
CA MET A 109 -3.06 -3.89 9.17
C MET A 109 -3.97 -4.95 9.79
N ARG A 110 -3.60 -5.46 10.99
CA ARG A 110 -4.28 -6.60 11.63
C ARG A 110 -4.37 -7.86 10.74
N GLY A 111 -3.37 -8.08 9.89
CA GLY A 111 -3.34 -9.16 8.91
C GLY A 111 -4.10 -8.90 7.62
N PHE A 112 -4.87 -7.82 7.53
CA PHE A 112 -5.54 -7.42 6.29
C PHE A 112 -4.56 -6.71 5.36
N ASP A 113 -4.53 -7.14 4.11
CA ASP A 113 -3.72 -6.53 3.04
C ASP A 113 -4.13 -5.07 2.82
N GLN A 114 -3.22 -4.25 2.31
CA GLN A 114 -3.43 -2.83 2.03
C GLN A 114 -4.63 -2.54 1.10
N SER A 115 -5.04 -3.48 0.25
CA SER A 115 -6.26 -3.35 -0.57
C SER A 115 -7.53 -3.29 0.29
N ASN A 116 -7.47 -3.77 1.52
CA ASN A 116 -8.55 -3.78 2.50
C ASN A 116 -8.43 -2.64 3.53
N THR A 117 -7.52 -1.70 3.31
CA THR A 117 -7.32 -0.48 4.09
C THR A 117 -7.66 0.73 3.21
N ALA A 118 -8.52 1.63 3.68
CA ALA A 118 -8.83 2.85 2.93
C ALA A 118 -7.69 3.87 3.09
N PHE A 119 -7.06 4.23 1.98
CA PHE A 119 -6.09 5.31 1.92
C PHE A 119 -6.73 6.57 1.34
N LEU A 120 -6.54 7.68 2.03
CA LEU A 120 -7.17 8.95 1.69
C LEU A 120 -6.12 10.06 1.60
N LEU A 121 -6.28 10.94 0.63
CA LEU A 121 -5.50 12.17 0.50
C LEU A 121 -6.46 13.37 0.60
N ASN A 122 -6.43 14.10 1.72
CA ASN A 122 -7.39 15.15 2.05
C ASN A 122 -8.87 14.69 1.95
N GLY A 123 -9.14 13.42 2.31
CA GLY A 123 -10.47 12.82 2.18
C GLY A 123 -10.80 12.22 0.81
N GLN A 124 -9.97 12.42 -0.22
CA GLN A 124 -10.09 11.72 -1.49
C GLN A 124 -9.60 10.27 -1.34
N PRO A 125 -10.40 9.25 -1.66
CA PRO A 125 -9.92 7.87 -1.74
C PRO A 125 -8.90 7.71 -2.87
N ILE A 126 -7.81 6.97 -2.60
CA ILE A 126 -6.70 6.79 -3.56
C ILE A 126 -6.41 5.33 -3.94
N ASN A 127 -7.10 4.37 -3.32
CA ASN A 127 -7.04 2.96 -3.72
C ASN A 127 -7.63 2.75 -5.12
N GLY A 128 -7.10 1.78 -5.89
CA GLY A 128 -7.67 1.36 -7.16
C GLY A 128 -9.10 0.85 -7.00
N MET A 129 -10.01 1.20 -7.91
CA MET A 129 -11.40 0.74 -7.84
C MET A 129 -11.57 -0.68 -8.38
N ASP A 130 -10.69 -1.13 -9.25
CA ASP A 130 -10.68 -2.44 -9.89
C ASP A 130 -10.26 -3.58 -8.96
N ASN A 131 -9.30 -3.32 -8.05
CA ASN A 131 -8.68 -4.34 -7.20
C ASN A 131 -8.30 -3.87 -5.79
N GLY A 132 -8.62 -2.64 -5.41
CA GLY A 132 -8.26 -2.05 -4.11
C GLY A 132 -6.78 -1.75 -3.92
N SER A 133 -5.93 -2.09 -4.86
CA SER A 133 -4.47 -1.99 -4.71
C SER A 133 -3.98 -0.55 -4.67
N LEU A 134 -2.88 -0.36 -3.95
CA LEU A 134 -2.10 0.87 -3.92
C LEU A 134 -0.65 0.55 -4.27
N TYR A 135 -0.11 1.27 -5.24
CA TYR A 135 1.28 1.15 -5.69
C TYR A 135 2.06 2.36 -5.20
N TRP A 136 2.95 2.15 -4.22
CA TRP A 136 3.63 3.24 -3.51
C TRP A 136 4.59 4.03 -4.40
N SER A 137 5.06 3.44 -5.49
CA SER A 137 5.83 4.15 -6.52
C SER A 137 5.09 5.37 -7.08
N ASN A 138 3.76 5.33 -7.17
CA ASN A 138 2.93 6.45 -7.63
C ASN A 138 2.76 7.55 -6.58
N TRP A 139 3.21 7.32 -5.35
CA TRP A 139 3.05 8.18 -4.18
C TRP A 139 4.40 8.56 -3.56
N GLN A 140 5.48 8.48 -4.34
CA GLN A 140 6.78 8.96 -3.91
C GLN A 140 6.66 10.40 -3.45
N SER A 141 7.37 10.73 -2.36
CA SER A 141 7.36 12.08 -1.78
C SER A 141 6.03 12.59 -1.22
N VAL A 142 4.97 11.76 -1.16
CA VAL A 142 3.74 12.16 -0.47
C VAL A 142 3.99 12.50 1.00
N SER A 143 4.99 11.88 1.63
CA SER A 143 5.49 12.22 2.97
C SER A 143 6.07 13.63 3.05
N ASP A 144 6.67 14.14 1.97
CA ASP A 144 7.25 15.49 1.94
C ASP A 144 6.20 16.59 1.98
N ILE A 145 5.01 16.32 1.48
CA ILE A 145 3.89 17.29 1.44
C ILE A 145 2.92 17.14 2.61
N ALA A 146 2.90 15.98 3.29
CA ALA A 146 1.97 15.70 4.37
C ALA A 146 2.17 16.62 5.58
N ASN A 147 1.09 17.19 6.11
CA ASN A 147 1.08 17.93 7.38
C ASN A 147 1.01 16.94 8.55
N LEU A 148 0.22 15.87 8.38
CA LEU A 148 0.08 14.76 9.31
C LEU A 148 -0.45 13.53 8.58
N ILE A 149 -0.30 12.35 9.23
CA ILE A 149 -0.91 11.09 8.79
C ILE A 149 -1.72 10.54 9.96
N ASP A 150 -3.02 10.32 9.75
CA ASP A 150 -3.91 9.72 10.74
C ASP A 150 -4.20 8.27 10.37
N VAL A 151 -3.76 7.34 11.21
CA VAL A 151 -3.90 5.89 11.04
C VAL A 151 -4.95 5.38 12.01
N GLN A 152 -6.08 4.94 11.51
CA GLN A 152 -7.18 4.35 12.30
C GLN A 152 -7.25 2.87 11.97
N ARG A 153 -7.11 2.02 12.98
CA ARG A 153 -7.12 0.56 12.84
C ARG A 153 -8.53 -0.01 13.04
N GLY A 154 -8.86 -1.05 12.26
CA GLY A 154 -10.12 -1.80 12.39
C GLY A 154 -11.37 -1.02 12.03
N LEU A 155 -12.37 -1.03 12.91
CA LEU A 155 -13.66 -0.36 12.74
C LEU A 155 -13.58 1.17 12.60
N GLY A 156 -12.46 1.67 12.13
CA GLY A 156 -12.13 3.08 11.96
C GLY A 156 -13.33 3.94 11.56
N SER A 157 -13.20 5.19 11.86
CA SER A 157 -14.27 6.14 11.82
C SER A 157 -14.58 6.74 10.46
N SER A 158 -14.12 6.13 9.39
CA SER A 158 -14.51 6.65 8.08
C SER A 158 -16.04 6.71 8.01
N LYS A 159 -16.57 7.91 7.91
CA LYS A 159 -18.02 8.16 7.68
C LYS A 159 -18.42 7.75 6.27
N LEU A 160 -17.43 7.55 5.39
CA LEU A 160 -17.63 7.20 3.99
C LEU A 160 -18.35 5.85 3.86
N ALA A 161 -19.08 5.72 2.80
CA ALA A 161 -19.74 4.47 2.44
C ALA A 161 -18.76 3.35 2.05
N ILE A 162 -17.44 3.61 2.06
CA ILE A 162 -16.38 2.63 1.77
C ILE A 162 -16.27 1.66 2.95
N ALA A 163 -16.45 0.38 2.67
CA ALA A 163 -16.21 -0.68 3.63
C ALA A 163 -14.70 -1.02 3.68
N SER A 164 -14.00 -0.47 4.67
CA SER A 164 -12.60 -0.80 4.97
C SER A 164 -12.53 -1.72 6.18
N VAL A 165 -12.01 -2.91 6.00
CA VAL A 165 -11.89 -3.93 7.06
C VAL A 165 -10.65 -3.69 7.94
N GLY A 166 -9.52 -3.38 7.31
CA GLY A 166 -8.24 -3.14 7.99
C GLY A 166 -8.22 -1.84 8.77
N GLY A 167 -8.84 -0.80 8.22
CA GLY A 167 -8.83 0.54 8.81
C GLY A 167 -8.72 1.65 7.77
N THR A 168 -8.34 2.84 8.22
CA THR A 168 -8.22 4.03 7.37
C THR A 168 -6.89 4.73 7.63
N VAL A 169 -6.20 5.12 6.58
CA VAL A 169 -5.01 5.98 6.62
C VAL A 169 -5.32 7.27 5.87
N ASN A 170 -5.38 8.39 6.57
CA ASN A 170 -5.67 9.70 5.98
C ASN A 170 -4.43 10.59 5.99
N ILE A 171 -4.01 11.02 4.81
CA ILE A 171 -2.87 11.93 4.59
C ILE A 171 -3.43 13.33 4.41
N VAL A 172 -3.07 14.25 5.29
CA VAL A 172 -3.57 15.63 5.26
C VAL A 172 -2.49 16.58 4.76
N THR A 173 -2.85 17.40 3.76
CA THR A 173 -1.96 18.40 3.15
C THR A 173 -2.78 19.61 2.65
N LYS A 174 -2.95 20.65 3.50
CA LYS A 174 -3.74 21.84 3.17
C LYS A 174 -2.84 23.09 3.20
N ALA A 175 -2.86 23.88 2.12
CA ALA A 175 -2.08 25.13 2.01
C ALA A 175 -2.52 26.19 3.03
N THR A 176 -3.81 26.24 3.38
CA THR A 176 -4.35 27.21 4.36
C THR A 176 -3.85 26.96 5.79
N GLU A 177 -3.21 25.82 6.05
CA GLU A 177 -2.70 25.43 7.37
C GLU A 177 -1.18 25.54 7.46
N LYS A 178 -0.51 25.91 6.36
CA LYS A 178 0.94 26.03 6.32
C LYS A 178 1.42 27.44 6.68
N LYS A 179 2.49 27.52 7.44
CA LYS A 179 3.20 28.78 7.73
C LYS A 179 4.04 29.21 6.54
N GLU A 180 4.32 30.50 6.41
CA GLU A 180 5.27 31.01 5.43
C GLU A 180 6.66 30.43 5.67
N GLY A 181 7.34 30.08 4.57
CA GLY A 181 8.71 29.58 4.57
C GLY A 181 8.97 28.62 3.44
N GLY A 182 10.23 28.48 3.12
CA GLY A 182 10.70 27.58 2.08
C GLY A 182 11.82 26.68 2.56
N PHE A 183 12.15 25.72 1.73
CA PHE A 183 13.30 24.87 1.97
C PHE A 183 13.92 24.38 0.66
N VAL A 184 15.24 24.19 0.71
CA VAL A 184 15.99 23.42 -0.28
C VAL A 184 16.67 22.29 0.45
N ARG A 185 16.54 21.07 -0.05
CA ARG A 185 17.07 19.87 0.56
C ARG A 185 17.82 19.02 -0.45
N TYR A 186 18.98 18.54 -0.04
CA TYR A 186 19.73 17.49 -0.71
C TYR A 186 19.82 16.27 0.21
N LEU A 187 19.52 15.12 -0.34
CA LEU A 187 19.63 13.82 0.33
C LEU A 187 20.54 12.91 -0.47
N THR A 188 21.37 12.15 0.23
CA THR A 188 22.14 11.04 -0.33
C THR A 188 22.00 9.80 0.54
N GLY A 189 22.26 8.64 0.01
CA GLY A 189 22.19 7.38 0.74
C GLY A 189 23.00 6.28 0.07
N ASN A 190 22.90 5.08 0.65
CA ASN A 190 23.47 3.92 0.00
C ASN A 190 22.83 3.70 -1.39
N ASP A 191 23.54 2.94 -2.24
CA ASP A 191 23.06 2.54 -3.57
C ASP A 191 22.86 3.74 -4.50
N SER A 192 23.79 4.68 -4.43
CA SER A 192 23.78 5.94 -5.20
C SER A 192 22.46 6.71 -5.10
N TYR A 193 21.72 6.54 -3.99
CA TYR A 193 20.50 7.30 -3.76
C TYR A 193 20.81 8.77 -3.67
N GLN A 194 20.13 9.57 -4.46
CA GLN A 194 20.18 11.03 -4.46
C GLN A 194 18.77 11.59 -4.63
N LYS A 195 18.49 12.65 -3.87
CA LYS A 195 17.23 13.38 -4.01
C LYS A 195 17.45 14.87 -3.75
N GLN A 196 17.00 15.69 -4.68
CA GLN A 196 16.95 17.14 -4.55
C GLN A 196 15.51 17.58 -4.41
N THR A 197 15.20 18.37 -3.38
CA THR A 197 13.83 18.87 -3.15
C THR A 197 13.84 20.36 -2.92
N VAL A 198 12.94 21.08 -3.56
CA VAL A 198 12.64 22.48 -3.27
C VAL A 198 11.17 22.64 -2.96
N GLY A 199 10.85 23.42 -1.94
CA GLY A 199 9.47 23.73 -1.58
C GLY A 199 9.34 25.11 -0.97
N TYR A 200 8.17 25.72 -1.15
CA TYR A 200 7.85 27.00 -0.56
C TYR A 200 6.35 27.09 -0.23
N ASN A 201 6.06 27.72 0.90
CA ASN A 201 4.73 28.04 1.35
C ASN A 201 4.64 29.53 1.56
N THR A 202 3.67 30.20 0.97
CA THR A 202 3.46 31.65 1.17
C THR A 202 2.90 31.99 2.55
N GLY A 203 2.40 30.98 3.28
CA GLY A 203 1.44 31.22 4.34
C GLY A 203 0.17 31.87 3.80
N MET A 204 -0.71 32.29 4.69
CA MET A 204 -1.89 33.09 4.29
C MET A 204 -1.47 34.56 4.14
N LYS A 205 -1.56 35.08 2.91
CA LYS A 205 -1.43 36.52 2.58
C LYS A 205 -2.81 37.09 2.26
N GLY A 206 -3.43 37.73 3.26
CA GLY A 206 -4.84 38.12 3.19
C GLY A 206 -5.73 36.87 3.08
N LYS A 207 -6.45 36.74 1.96
CA LYS A 207 -7.37 35.63 1.72
C LYS A 207 -6.76 34.44 1.00
N TRP A 208 -5.51 34.50 0.56
CA TRP A 208 -4.86 33.52 -0.28
C TRP A 208 -3.63 32.92 0.39
N GLY A 209 -3.42 31.63 0.17
CA GLY A 209 -2.20 30.95 0.51
C GLY A 209 -1.84 29.97 -0.61
N ALA A 210 -0.56 29.75 -0.84
CA ALA A 210 -0.08 28.80 -1.84
C ALA A 210 1.07 27.97 -1.29
N SER A 211 1.21 26.78 -1.81
CA SER A 211 2.34 25.89 -1.52
C SER A 211 2.77 25.22 -2.81
N PHE A 212 4.05 25.06 -3.01
CA PHE A 212 4.59 24.20 -4.04
C PHE A 212 5.75 23.38 -3.53
N MET A 213 5.98 22.24 -4.16
CA MET A 213 7.15 21.40 -3.99
C MET A 213 7.48 20.73 -5.31
N PHE A 214 8.77 20.61 -5.56
CA PHE A 214 9.31 19.80 -6.65
C PHE A 214 10.49 19.01 -6.15
N ASP A 215 10.63 17.77 -6.58
CA ASP A 215 11.82 16.96 -6.35
C ASP A 215 12.22 16.13 -7.57
N ASN A 216 13.49 15.73 -7.55
CA ASN A 216 14.07 14.76 -8.46
C ASN A 216 14.89 13.76 -7.66
N TRP A 217 14.74 12.45 -7.95
CA TRP A 217 15.47 11.40 -7.28
C TRP A 217 15.98 10.34 -8.26
N SER A 218 17.06 9.68 -7.88
CA SER A 218 17.58 8.50 -8.55
C SER A 218 18.29 7.58 -7.55
N ALA A 219 18.31 6.29 -7.84
CA ALA A 219 18.95 5.28 -7.02
C ALA A 219 19.11 3.95 -7.79
N HIS A 220 19.89 3.03 -7.21
CA HIS A 220 19.78 1.61 -7.55
C HIS A 220 19.78 0.77 -6.26
N ARG A 221 19.44 -0.51 -6.33
CA ARG A 221 19.42 -1.38 -5.16
C ARG A 221 20.75 -2.13 -5.00
N SER A 222 21.39 -2.01 -3.85
CA SER A 222 22.67 -2.67 -3.57
C SER A 222 22.59 -4.18 -3.55
N PHE A 223 21.47 -4.72 -3.13
CA PHE A 223 21.32 -6.16 -2.96
C PHE A 223 20.71 -6.86 -4.17
N ALA A 224 20.39 -6.11 -5.22
CA ALA A 224 19.86 -6.67 -6.47
C ALA A 224 20.48 -5.92 -7.65
N ARG A 225 21.39 -6.59 -8.38
CA ARG A 225 22.03 -6.00 -9.56
C ARG A 225 20.99 -5.54 -10.58
N GLY A 226 21.29 -4.42 -11.27
CA GLY A 226 20.49 -3.94 -12.38
C GLY A 226 19.06 -3.56 -11.98
N THR A 227 18.86 -3.12 -10.74
CA THR A 227 17.61 -2.54 -10.31
C THR A 227 17.81 -1.05 -10.07
N GLU A 228 17.54 -0.27 -11.10
CA GLU A 228 17.59 1.18 -11.07
C GLU A 228 16.21 1.78 -10.81
N GLY A 229 16.19 3.00 -10.31
CA GLY A 229 14.97 3.76 -10.17
C GLY A 229 15.25 5.25 -10.25
N LYS A 230 14.32 5.98 -10.85
CA LYS A 230 14.37 7.44 -10.97
C LYS A 230 12.97 8.01 -11.06
N GLY A 231 12.82 9.25 -10.66
CA GLY A 231 11.53 9.93 -10.77
C GLY A 231 11.59 11.36 -10.31
N GLN A 232 10.47 12.02 -10.51
CA GLN A 232 10.21 13.36 -10.01
C GLN A 232 8.91 13.35 -9.22
N SER A 233 8.75 14.33 -8.32
CA SER A 233 7.45 14.60 -7.73
C SER A 233 7.16 16.09 -7.76
N TYR A 234 5.92 16.43 -8.00
CA TYR A 234 5.46 17.80 -7.98
C TYR A 234 4.19 17.95 -7.17
N PHE A 235 4.10 19.08 -6.48
CA PHE A 235 2.92 19.45 -5.69
C PHE A 235 2.68 20.92 -5.83
N VAL A 236 1.42 21.28 -6.11
CA VAL A 236 0.94 22.66 -6.07
C VAL A 236 -0.36 22.67 -5.29
N SER A 237 -0.49 23.59 -4.34
CA SER A 237 -1.72 23.78 -3.60
C SER A 237 -2.01 25.26 -3.44
N VAL A 238 -3.30 25.62 -3.56
CA VAL A 238 -3.80 26.98 -3.38
C VAL A 238 -4.94 26.95 -2.38
N GLY A 239 -4.79 27.72 -1.31
CA GLY A 239 -5.81 27.93 -0.32
C GLY A 239 -6.48 29.30 -0.51
N TYR A 240 -7.80 29.36 -0.37
CA TYR A 240 -8.57 30.58 -0.46
C TYR A 240 -9.61 30.67 0.66
N LYS A 241 -9.51 31.72 1.50
CA LYS A 241 -10.45 32.03 2.57
C LYS A 241 -11.12 33.38 2.27
N PRO A 242 -12.18 33.41 1.47
CA PRO A 242 -12.87 34.66 1.16
C PRO A 242 -13.54 35.29 2.39
N SER A 243 -13.92 34.47 3.37
CA SER A 243 -14.52 34.86 4.63
C SER A 243 -14.24 33.81 5.71
N GLU A 244 -14.58 34.07 6.96
CA GLU A 244 -14.50 33.09 8.06
C GLU A 244 -15.42 31.87 7.88
N ARG A 245 -16.38 31.96 6.97
CA ARG A 245 -17.33 30.88 6.68
C ARG A 245 -16.88 29.93 5.61
N HIS A 246 -16.04 30.34 4.67
CA HIS A 246 -15.64 29.58 3.51
C HIS A 246 -14.14 29.37 3.48
N THR A 247 -13.72 28.11 3.33
CA THR A 247 -12.32 27.74 3.09
C THR A 247 -12.28 26.81 1.88
N PHE A 248 -11.47 27.17 0.90
CA PHE A 248 -11.18 26.34 -0.26
C PHE A 248 -9.71 25.94 -0.23
N ASN A 249 -9.42 24.68 -0.50
CA ASN A 249 -8.06 24.17 -0.72
C ASN A 249 -8.05 23.34 -1.99
N PHE A 250 -7.39 23.82 -3.00
CA PHE A 250 -7.12 23.12 -4.25
C PHE A 250 -5.69 22.55 -4.19
N MET A 251 -5.49 21.32 -4.70
CA MET A 251 -4.17 20.77 -4.89
C MET A 251 -4.06 19.92 -6.14
N ILE A 252 -2.85 19.85 -6.67
CA ILE A 252 -2.40 18.85 -7.64
C ILE A 252 -1.13 18.21 -7.10
N PHE A 253 -1.06 16.89 -7.18
CA PHE A 253 0.13 16.09 -6.86
C PHE A 253 0.36 15.04 -7.94
N GLY A 254 1.62 14.79 -8.28
CA GLY A 254 2.03 13.70 -9.16
C GLY A 254 3.46 13.28 -8.88
N ALA A 255 3.74 11.99 -9.10
CA ALA A 255 5.04 11.37 -8.87
C ALA A 255 5.40 10.43 -10.05
N PRO A 256 5.68 11.00 -11.25
CA PRO A 256 6.16 10.20 -12.38
C PRO A 256 7.47 9.49 -12.03
N GLN A 257 7.51 8.19 -12.30
CA GLN A 257 8.65 7.35 -11.95
C GLN A 257 8.85 6.21 -12.94
N GLU A 258 10.09 5.74 -13.01
CA GLU A 258 10.51 4.50 -13.69
C GLU A 258 11.43 3.73 -12.75
N HIS A 259 11.20 2.43 -12.57
CA HIS A 259 12.08 1.60 -11.77
C HIS A 259 12.10 0.16 -12.27
N ASP A 260 13.24 -0.48 -12.14
CA ASP A 260 13.40 -1.89 -12.41
C ASP A 260 12.91 -2.72 -11.23
N GLN A 261 12.34 -3.88 -11.54
CA GLN A 261 11.75 -4.77 -10.55
C GLN A 261 12.58 -6.03 -10.39
N ASN A 262 12.76 -6.40 -9.13
CA ASN A 262 13.33 -7.68 -8.74
C ASN A 262 12.30 -8.39 -7.85
N PHE A 263 11.45 -9.18 -8.49
CA PHE A 263 10.41 -9.95 -7.79
C PHE A 263 11.01 -11.01 -6.85
N SER A 264 10.12 -11.68 -6.14
CA SER A 264 10.43 -12.84 -5.32
C SER A 264 11.31 -13.83 -6.09
N LYS A 265 12.18 -14.46 -5.36
CA LYS A 265 13.08 -15.47 -5.94
C LYS A 265 12.57 -16.84 -5.58
N PRO A 266 12.36 -17.70 -6.57
CA PRO A 266 12.17 -19.11 -6.29
C PRO A 266 13.46 -19.60 -5.64
N MET A 267 13.41 -19.87 -4.36
CA MET A 267 14.50 -20.53 -3.67
C MET A 267 14.12 -21.98 -3.59
N GLU A 268 14.58 -22.74 -4.55
CA GLU A 268 14.48 -24.19 -4.48
C GLU A 268 15.34 -24.69 -3.32
N ARG A 269 14.69 -24.96 -2.18
CA ARG A 269 15.20 -25.81 -1.09
C ARG A 269 16.51 -25.40 -0.42
N GLU A 270 16.76 -24.13 -0.25
CA GLU A 270 18.00 -23.64 0.37
C GLU A 270 17.85 -23.25 1.83
N TYR A 271 16.80 -23.71 2.48
CA TYR A 271 16.63 -23.56 3.90
C TYR A 271 16.94 -24.85 4.63
N LEU A 272 17.83 -24.75 5.63
CA LEU A 272 17.86 -25.77 6.68
C LEU A 272 16.59 -25.57 7.51
N THR A 273 15.76 -26.58 7.55
CA THR A 273 14.60 -26.63 8.41
C THR A 273 14.87 -27.53 9.61
N ASP A 274 14.35 -27.19 10.77
CA ASP A 274 14.31 -28.10 11.92
C ASP A 274 13.26 -29.20 11.69
N SER A 275 13.18 -30.14 12.64
CA SER A 275 12.23 -31.26 12.59
C SER A 275 10.76 -30.83 12.61
N LYS A 276 10.46 -29.55 12.83
CA LYS A 276 9.11 -28.94 12.82
C LYS A 276 8.85 -28.16 11.55
N GLY A 277 9.78 -28.18 10.59
CA GLY A 277 9.66 -27.40 9.34
C GLY A 277 9.99 -25.90 9.49
N ASN A 278 10.51 -25.45 10.63
CA ASN A 278 10.94 -24.06 10.79
C ASN A 278 12.29 -23.85 10.11
N ILE A 279 12.43 -22.76 9.36
CA ILE A 279 13.68 -22.37 8.74
C ILE A 279 14.68 -22.00 9.83
N THR A 280 15.77 -22.74 9.92
CA THR A 280 16.85 -22.54 10.91
C THR A 280 18.04 -21.81 10.35
N ASP A 281 18.30 -21.95 9.06
CA ASP A 281 19.39 -21.26 8.37
C ASP A 281 19.10 -21.11 6.88
N ILE A 282 19.83 -20.21 6.22
CA ILE A 282 19.75 -19.95 4.79
C ILE A 282 21.03 -20.46 4.16
N ILE A 283 20.93 -21.52 3.36
CA ILE A 283 22.07 -22.07 2.65
C ILE A 283 22.29 -21.30 1.34
N LYS A 284 23.54 -20.96 1.04
CA LYS A 284 23.93 -20.48 -0.29
C LYS A 284 24.03 -21.65 -1.23
N THR A 285 23.34 -21.63 -2.38
CA THR A 285 23.54 -22.63 -3.42
C THR A 285 24.93 -22.49 -4.01
N PRO A 286 25.76 -23.56 -4.02
CA PRO A 286 27.07 -23.53 -4.67
C PRO A 286 26.92 -23.23 -6.17
N GLY A 287 27.66 -22.27 -6.68
CA GLY A 287 27.65 -21.86 -8.09
C GLY A 287 26.67 -20.74 -8.48
N TYR A 288 25.90 -20.22 -7.53
CA TYR A 288 24.95 -19.15 -7.76
C TYR A 288 25.24 -17.97 -6.82
N ASP A 289 26.25 -17.17 -7.11
CA ASP A 289 26.50 -15.90 -6.41
C ASP A 289 25.34 -14.89 -6.54
N MET A 290 24.39 -15.22 -7.40
CA MET A 290 23.26 -14.39 -7.80
C MET A 290 21.94 -14.83 -7.14
N THR A 291 21.92 -15.93 -6.39
CA THR A 291 20.76 -16.35 -5.61
C THR A 291 20.64 -15.57 -4.30
N GLY A 292 19.50 -15.63 -3.66
CA GLY A 292 19.22 -14.83 -2.47
C GLY A 292 19.04 -13.33 -2.81
N ARG A 293 19.47 -12.46 -1.93
CA ARG A 293 19.27 -11.01 -2.03
C ARG A 293 19.86 -10.35 -3.28
N LYS A 294 21.03 -10.82 -3.76
CA LYS A 294 21.80 -10.12 -4.80
C LYS A 294 21.40 -10.49 -6.22
N GLY A 295 20.78 -11.64 -6.42
CA GLY A 295 20.44 -12.12 -7.77
C GLY A 295 19.30 -11.29 -8.39
N ASN A 296 19.39 -11.04 -9.68
CA ASN A 296 18.31 -10.51 -10.50
C ASN A 296 18.28 -11.26 -11.84
N SER A 297 17.32 -12.16 -11.97
CA SER A 297 17.15 -12.97 -13.18
C SER A 297 16.58 -12.21 -14.38
N ASN A 298 16.25 -10.95 -14.20
CA ASN A 298 15.69 -10.09 -15.24
C ASN A 298 16.73 -9.12 -15.84
N TYR A 299 17.98 -9.16 -15.32
CA TYR A 299 19.01 -8.21 -15.67
C TYR A 299 20.06 -8.83 -16.60
N GLY A 300 20.63 -7.99 -17.46
CA GLY A 300 21.76 -8.35 -18.32
C GLY A 300 22.23 -7.15 -19.15
N PHE A 301 23.02 -7.41 -20.17
CA PHE A 301 23.58 -6.37 -21.04
C PHE A 301 23.09 -6.52 -22.48
N TYR A 302 22.78 -5.39 -23.11
CA TYR A 302 22.42 -5.24 -24.49
C TYR A 302 23.28 -4.15 -25.15
N ASN A 303 24.08 -4.52 -26.15
CA ASN A 303 25.06 -3.62 -26.78
C ASN A 303 25.99 -2.91 -25.75
N GLY A 304 26.38 -3.63 -24.68
CA GLY A 304 27.24 -3.10 -23.63
C GLY A 304 26.54 -2.23 -22.59
N GLU A 305 25.25 -1.94 -22.74
CA GLU A 305 24.45 -1.17 -21.78
C GLU A 305 23.57 -2.09 -20.93
N ALA A 306 23.36 -1.73 -19.67
CA ALA A 306 22.48 -2.44 -18.76
C ALA A 306 21.04 -2.42 -19.29
N LEU A 307 20.38 -3.58 -19.29
CA LEU A 307 18.99 -3.72 -19.69
C LEU A 307 18.26 -4.64 -18.70
N SER A 308 17.17 -4.13 -18.13
CA SER A 308 16.23 -4.92 -17.32
C SER A 308 15.09 -5.44 -18.20
N GLY A 309 14.78 -6.72 -18.07
CA GLY A 309 13.56 -7.31 -18.68
C GLY A 309 12.30 -7.06 -17.85
N ARG A 310 12.42 -6.34 -16.73
CA ARG A 310 11.29 -6.02 -15.82
C ARG A 310 11.41 -4.59 -15.31
N THR A 311 10.69 -3.68 -15.94
CA THR A 311 10.66 -2.24 -15.57
C THR A 311 9.22 -1.79 -15.38
N ASN A 312 8.94 -1.09 -14.31
CA ASN A 312 7.68 -0.39 -14.10
C ASN A 312 7.87 1.10 -14.37
N TYR A 313 6.96 1.70 -15.10
CA TYR A 313 6.91 3.15 -15.32
C TYR A 313 5.48 3.62 -15.18
N TYR A 314 5.27 4.72 -14.47
CA TYR A 314 3.92 5.22 -14.24
C TYR A 314 3.89 6.71 -13.90
N HIS A 315 2.83 7.37 -14.35
CA HIS A 315 2.50 8.75 -13.97
C HIS A 315 1.01 8.84 -13.63
N LYS A 316 0.70 9.16 -12.36
CA LYS A 316 -0.67 9.24 -11.84
C LYS A 316 -0.92 10.58 -11.16
N PRO A 317 -1.10 11.68 -11.91
CA PRO A 317 -1.52 12.93 -11.31
C PRO A 317 -2.90 12.83 -10.68
N VAL A 318 -3.03 13.44 -9.52
CA VAL A 318 -4.29 13.61 -8.79
C VAL A 318 -4.52 15.08 -8.51
N ALA A 319 -5.78 15.52 -8.65
CA ALA A 319 -6.21 16.85 -8.25
C ALA A 319 -7.42 16.75 -7.34
N ASN A 320 -7.47 17.55 -6.29
CA ASN A 320 -8.69 17.71 -5.50
C ASN A 320 -8.92 19.15 -5.08
N LEU A 321 -10.20 19.47 -4.87
CA LEU A 321 -10.68 20.71 -4.31
C LEU A 321 -11.51 20.40 -3.07
N ASN A 322 -11.04 20.83 -1.93
CA ASN A 322 -11.78 20.79 -0.66
C ASN A 322 -12.47 22.12 -0.44
N TRP A 323 -13.74 22.07 -0.12
CA TRP A 323 -14.55 23.22 0.29
C TRP A 323 -15.18 22.96 1.65
N ASP A 324 -14.78 23.75 2.64
CA ASP A 324 -15.36 23.75 3.97
C ASP A 324 -16.21 25.02 4.14
N PHE A 325 -17.51 24.85 4.44
CA PHE A 325 -18.47 25.91 4.59
C PHE A 325 -19.15 25.86 5.97
N THR A 326 -18.93 26.90 6.78
CA THR A 326 -19.63 27.09 8.04
C THR A 326 -20.89 27.89 7.75
N ILE A 327 -22.03 27.21 7.58
CA ILE A 327 -23.33 27.82 7.26
C ILE A 327 -23.79 28.69 8.44
N ASN A 328 -23.70 28.13 9.66
CA ASN A 328 -23.90 28.85 10.92
C ASN A 328 -23.20 28.09 12.06
N GLU A 329 -23.36 28.51 13.30
CA GLU A 329 -22.69 27.90 14.46
C GLU A 329 -23.00 26.41 14.68
N LYS A 330 -24.15 25.92 14.17
CA LYS A 330 -24.60 24.55 14.31
C LYS A 330 -24.48 23.72 13.03
N LEU A 331 -24.41 24.36 11.87
CA LEU A 331 -24.49 23.69 10.58
C LEU A 331 -23.24 23.99 9.76
N SER A 332 -22.59 22.93 9.28
CA SER A 332 -21.41 23.03 8.40
C SER A 332 -21.44 21.97 7.31
N LEU A 333 -20.92 22.33 6.15
CA LEU A 333 -20.77 21.47 4.99
C LEU A 333 -19.29 21.32 4.68
N SER A 334 -18.82 20.10 4.45
CA SER A 334 -17.49 19.81 3.92
C SER A 334 -17.64 18.98 2.65
N THR A 335 -16.97 19.39 1.59
CA THR A 335 -17.03 18.72 0.28
C THR A 335 -15.62 18.58 -0.28
N VAL A 336 -15.30 17.45 -0.84
CA VAL A 336 -14.13 17.24 -1.70
C VAL A 336 -14.59 16.76 -3.07
N VAL A 337 -14.15 17.43 -4.12
CA VAL A 337 -14.28 16.95 -5.49
C VAL A 337 -12.89 16.66 -6.03
N TYR A 338 -12.74 15.61 -6.84
CA TYR A 338 -11.43 15.15 -7.28
C TYR A 338 -11.44 14.51 -8.66
N ALA A 339 -10.28 14.52 -9.28
CA ALA A 339 -10.03 13.80 -10.51
C ALA A 339 -8.59 13.25 -10.51
N SER A 340 -8.41 12.14 -11.19
CA SER A 340 -7.09 11.54 -11.41
C SER A 340 -7.04 10.88 -12.78
N THR A 341 -5.91 11.02 -13.46
CA THR A 341 -5.57 10.21 -14.62
C THR A 341 -4.26 9.49 -14.35
N GLY A 342 -4.16 8.23 -14.71
CA GLY A 342 -2.96 7.44 -14.54
C GLY A 342 -2.60 6.76 -15.84
N THR A 343 -1.33 6.79 -16.22
CA THR A 343 -0.83 6.11 -17.42
C THR A 343 0.54 5.52 -17.17
N GLY A 344 0.77 4.35 -17.72
CA GLY A 344 2.03 3.63 -17.59
C GLY A 344 1.82 2.14 -17.66
N GLY A 345 2.87 1.38 -17.37
CA GLY A 345 2.81 -0.07 -17.45
C GLY A 345 4.02 -0.77 -16.88
N GLY A 346 3.94 -2.08 -16.86
CA GLY A 346 5.05 -2.96 -16.53
C GLY A 346 5.61 -3.60 -17.80
N ILE A 347 6.89 -3.36 -18.07
CA ILE A 347 7.63 -4.06 -19.12
C ILE A 347 7.90 -5.48 -18.68
N GLY A 348 7.75 -6.41 -19.59
CA GLY A 348 8.10 -7.81 -19.45
C GLY A 348 8.59 -8.40 -20.76
N THR A 349 9.22 -9.55 -20.67
CA THR A 349 9.55 -10.36 -21.83
C THR A 349 8.30 -11.01 -22.39
N LEU A 350 8.13 -10.99 -23.68
CA LEU A 350 7.02 -11.60 -24.40
C LEU A 350 7.56 -12.50 -25.52
N GLY A 351 7.36 -13.77 -25.41
CA GLY A 351 7.78 -14.79 -26.38
C GLY A 351 7.83 -16.16 -25.75
N ASN A 352 7.51 -17.17 -26.51
CA ASN A 352 7.58 -18.58 -26.15
C ASN A 352 8.07 -19.40 -27.33
N GLY A 353 8.65 -20.54 -27.09
CA GLY A 353 8.98 -21.50 -28.12
C GLY A 353 9.83 -22.64 -27.58
N PRO A 354 9.77 -23.84 -28.16
CA PRO A 354 10.68 -24.93 -27.80
C PRO A 354 12.13 -24.48 -27.99
N GLY A 355 12.92 -24.54 -26.92
CA GLY A 355 14.31 -24.08 -26.92
C GLY A 355 14.53 -22.57 -26.88
N TYR A 356 13.49 -21.77 -26.84
CA TYR A 356 13.54 -20.31 -26.78
C TYR A 356 13.03 -19.78 -25.43
N THR A 357 13.68 -20.22 -24.38
CA THR A 357 13.41 -19.73 -23.02
C THR A 357 14.47 -18.71 -22.63
N LEU A 358 14.16 -17.76 -21.79
CA LEU A 358 15.16 -16.84 -21.23
C LEU A 358 16.33 -17.59 -20.57
N ASP A 359 16.06 -18.75 -19.98
CA ASP A 359 17.08 -19.59 -19.34
C ASP A 359 18.16 -20.09 -20.33
N GLY A 360 17.82 -20.32 -21.58
CA GLY A 360 18.78 -20.69 -22.65
C GLY A 360 19.76 -19.56 -23.03
N TYR A 361 19.46 -18.31 -22.62
CA TYR A 361 20.28 -17.13 -22.90
C TYR A 361 21.01 -16.58 -21.67
N LYS A 362 20.92 -17.26 -20.53
CA LYS A 362 21.57 -16.81 -19.30
C LYS A 362 23.03 -17.22 -19.26
N SER A 363 23.88 -16.27 -18.88
CA SER A 363 25.27 -16.49 -18.56
C SER A 363 25.56 -15.91 -17.18
N ASN A 364 26.14 -16.68 -16.26
CA ASN A 364 26.40 -16.27 -14.88
C ASN A 364 25.18 -15.71 -14.13
N GLY A 365 23.97 -16.23 -14.45
CA GLY A 365 22.71 -15.76 -13.86
C GLY A 365 22.17 -14.45 -14.44
N GLU A 366 22.85 -13.85 -15.40
CA GLU A 366 22.43 -12.66 -16.14
C GLU A 366 21.92 -13.03 -17.54
N ILE A 367 20.98 -12.26 -18.08
CA ILE A 367 20.48 -12.49 -19.43
C ILE A 367 21.49 -11.97 -20.44
N ASN A 368 21.84 -12.81 -21.42
CA ASN A 368 22.61 -12.38 -22.58
C ASN A 368 21.68 -11.83 -23.66
N TRP A 369 21.33 -10.56 -23.53
CA TRP A 369 20.41 -9.89 -24.47
C TRP A 369 20.96 -9.81 -25.91
N ASP A 370 22.29 -9.74 -26.08
CA ASP A 370 22.92 -9.73 -27.40
C ASP A 370 22.75 -11.08 -28.11
N LEU A 371 22.91 -12.18 -27.39
CA LEU A 371 22.66 -13.51 -27.94
C LEU A 371 21.18 -13.70 -28.31
N LEU A 372 20.28 -13.22 -27.47
CA LEU A 372 18.84 -13.24 -27.73
C LEU A 372 18.50 -12.41 -28.98
N ALA A 373 19.06 -11.22 -29.07
CA ALA A 373 18.86 -10.34 -30.24
C ALA A 373 19.43 -10.93 -31.55
N ALA A 374 20.59 -11.60 -31.48
CA ALA A 374 21.15 -12.34 -32.61
C ALA A 374 20.21 -13.45 -33.08
N GLY A 375 19.59 -14.18 -32.12
CA GLY A 375 18.56 -15.17 -32.40
C GLY A 375 17.32 -14.57 -33.08
N ASN A 376 16.87 -13.41 -32.64
CA ASN A 376 15.71 -12.72 -33.24
C ASN A 376 15.96 -12.28 -34.69
N LYS A 377 17.20 -11.89 -35.04
CA LYS A 377 17.56 -11.46 -36.42
C LYS A 377 17.47 -12.58 -37.46
N VAL A 378 17.58 -13.84 -37.03
CA VAL A 378 17.53 -15.01 -37.92
C VAL A 378 16.15 -15.69 -37.95
N LEU A 379 15.14 -15.08 -37.29
CA LEU A 379 13.76 -15.55 -37.38
C LEU A 379 13.21 -15.45 -38.82
N PRO A 380 12.24 -16.30 -39.21
CA PRO A 380 11.57 -16.19 -40.48
C PRO A 380 11.01 -14.76 -40.67
N ASN A 381 11.42 -14.11 -41.75
CA ASN A 381 11.11 -12.70 -42.05
C ASN A 381 11.52 -11.71 -40.96
N GLY A 382 12.37 -12.09 -39.99
CA GLY A 382 12.73 -11.30 -38.83
C GLY A 382 11.61 -11.07 -37.81
N VAL A 383 10.48 -11.80 -37.91
CA VAL A 383 9.26 -11.54 -37.15
C VAL A 383 9.15 -12.42 -35.93
N SER A 384 9.04 -11.82 -34.74
CA SER A 384 8.68 -12.52 -33.51
C SER A 384 7.22 -12.93 -33.52
N THR A 385 6.91 -14.10 -33.03
CA THR A 385 5.56 -14.66 -32.94
C THR A 385 5.24 -15.09 -31.48
N GLY A 386 4.04 -15.59 -31.25
CA GLY A 386 3.68 -16.19 -29.93
C GLY A 386 4.58 -17.37 -29.56
N ASN A 387 5.07 -18.11 -30.55
CA ASN A 387 5.83 -19.34 -30.35
C ASN A 387 7.33 -19.19 -30.61
N ASN A 388 7.80 -18.08 -31.17
CA ASN A 388 9.18 -17.91 -31.56
C ASN A 388 9.63 -16.46 -31.49
N GLY A 389 10.83 -16.24 -30.94
CA GLY A 389 11.40 -14.91 -30.72
C GLY A 389 10.87 -14.22 -29.46
N THR A 390 11.73 -13.45 -28.81
CA THR A 390 11.41 -12.69 -27.58
C THR A 390 11.57 -11.20 -27.80
N VAL A 391 10.59 -10.42 -27.38
CA VAL A 391 10.60 -8.96 -27.39
C VAL A 391 10.29 -8.43 -26.00
N LEU A 392 10.58 -7.16 -25.73
CA LEU A 392 10.07 -6.47 -24.55
C LEU A 392 8.76 -5.76 -24.87
N ALA A 393 7.75 -5.99 -24.04
CA ALA A 393 6.44 -5.41 -24.19
C ALA A 393 5.92 -4.89 -22.85
N SER A 394 5.18 -3.79 -22.88
CA SER A 394 4.48 -3.24 -21.71
C SER A 394 3.06 -3.76 -21.63
N SER A 395 2.67 -4.25 -20.47
CA SER A 395 1.27 -4.32 -20.06
C SER A 395 0.88 -2.95 -19.52
N VAL A 396 0.15 -2.18 -20.33
CA VAL A 396 -0.26 -0.81 -20.02
C VAL A 396 -1.53 -0.83 -19.21
N ASN A 397 -1.58 0.03 -18.17
CA ASN A 397 -2.74 0.22 -17.31
C ASN A 397 -3.04 1.72 -17.24
N ASN A 398 -4.00 2.17 -18.02
CA ASN A 398 -4.46 3.54 -17.99
C ASN A 398 -5.71 3.62 -17.11
N HIS A 399 -5.77 4.62 -16.26
CA HIS A 399 -6.89 4.85 -15.36
C HIS A 399 -7.35 6.29 -15.47
N PHE A 400 -8.63 6.47 -15.52
CA PHE A 400 -9.27 7.78 -15.39
C PHE A 400 -10.40 7.67 -14.38
N TRP A 401 -10.39 8.52 -13.35
CA TRP A 401 -11.46 8.56 -12.36
C TRP A 401 -11.73 9.99 -11.91
N TYR A 402 -12.96 10.25 -11.53
CA TYR A 402 -13.38 11.49 -10.87
C TYR A 402 -14.51 11.18 -9.91
N GLY A 403 -14.72 12.08 -8.96
CA GLY A 403 -15.76 11.87 -7.97
C GLY A 403 -15.86 13.02 -6.99
N GLY A 404 -16.69 12.81 -5.99
CA GLY A 404 -16.85 13.75 -4.90
C GLY A 404 -17.46 13.12 -3.68
N VAL A 405 -17.06 13.63 -2.53
CA VAL A 405 -17.61 13.29 -1.22
C VAL A 405 -18.12 14.57 -0.58
N THR A 406 -19.33 14.54 -0.04
CA THR A 406 -19.89 15.66 0.72
C THR A 406 -20.43 15.19 2.06
N ASN A 407 -20.27 15.99 3.09
CA ASN A 407 -20.77 15.73 4.45
C ASN A 407 -21.37 17.00 5.05
N LEU A 408 -22.64 16.94 5.38
CA LEU A 408 -23.37 17.98 6.12
C LEU A 408 -23.39 17.58 7.60
N THR A 409 -22.85 18.43 8.45
CA THR A 409 -22.80 18.24 9.91
C THR A 409 -23.75 19.20 10.60
N PHE A 410 -24.66 18.68 11.42
CA PHE A 410 -25.49 19.43 12.34
C PHE A 410 -25.11 19.16 13.79
N ASP A 411 -24.53 20.12 14.48
CA ASP A 411 -24.10 20.05 15.88
C ASP A 411 -25.01 20.92 16.73
N THR A 412 -25.85 20.31 17.56
CA THR A 412 -26.79 21.01 18.44
C THR A 412 -26.13 21.88 19.49
N LYS A 413 -24.79 21.72 19.72
CA LYS A 413 -24.01 22.30 20.83
C LYS A 413 -24.49 21.86 22.22
N LYS A 414 -25.38 20.86 22.27
CA LYS A 414 -25.88 20.22 23.48
C LYS A 414 -25.50 18.75 23.58
N GLY A 415 -24.41 18.38 22.92
CA GLY A 415 -23.87 17.00 22.92
C GLY A 415 -24.36 16.09 21.80
N LEU A 416 -25.39 16.50 21.04
CA LEU A 416 -25.92 15.73 19.92
C LEU A 416 -25.41 16.29 18.58
N LYS A 417 -24.82 15.44 17.76
CA LYS A 417 -24.26 15.74 16.44
C LYS A 417 -24.82 14.76 15.41
N PHE A 418 -25.22 15.26 14.26
CA PHE A 418 -25.63 14.47 13.10
C PHE A 418 -24.74 14.78 11.91
N ASP A 419 -24.38 13.74 11.17
CA ASP A 419 -23.68 13.83 9.89
C ASP A 419 -24.52 13.10 8.84
N VAL A 420 -24.69 13.69 7.66
CA VAL A 420 -25.32 13.07 6.49
C VAL A 420 -24.50 13.42 5.26
N GLY A 421 -24.20 12.44 4.42
CA GLY A 421 -23.35 12.68 3.26
C GLY A 421 -23.57 11.72 2.12
N ALA A 422 -22.87 12.00 1.03
CA ALA A 422 -22.85 11.19 -0.18
C ALA A 422 -21.42 11.07 -0.72
N ASP A 423 -21.14 9.93 -1.38
CA ASP A 423 -19.88 9.60 -2.04
C ASP A 423 -20.18 9.06 -3.44
N ILE A 424 -19.68 9.73 -4.47
CA ILE A 424 -19.84 9.31 -5.86
C ILE A 424 -18.49 9.19 -6.53
N ARG A 425 -18.28 8.13 -7.34
CA ARG A 425 -17.05 7.89 -8.10
C ARG A 425 -17.37 7.26 -9.44
N PHE A 426 -16.68 7.74 -10.44
CA PHE A 426 -16.70 7.21 -11.79
C PHE A 426 -15.27 6.82 -12.15
N TYR A 427 -15.10 5.60 -12.64
CA TYR A 427 -13.81 5.04 -13.01
C TYR A 427 -13.89 4.40 -14.38
N GLN A 428 -12.84 4.60 -15.16
CA GLN A 428 -12.60 3.92 -16.42
C GLN A 428 -11.16 3.41 -16.43
N GLY A 429 -10.99 2.12 -16.68
CA GLY A 429 -9.71 1.47 -16.93
C GLY A 429 -9.55 1.14 -18.41
N GLU A 430 -8.33 1.20 -18.90
CA GLU A 430 -7.94 0.76 -20.24
C GLU A 430 -6.65 -0.05 -20.14
N HIS A 431 -6.70 -1.31 -20.54
CA HIS A 431 -5.63 -2.27 -20.40
C HIS A 431 -5.28 -2.90 -21.74
N TYR A 432 -4.02 -2.75 -22.15
CA TYR A 432 -3.53 -3.29 -23.42
C TYR A 432 -2.04 -3.59 -23.35
N GLN A 433 -1.54 -4.32 -24.36
CA GLN A 433 -0.10 -4.51 -24.54
C GLN A 433 0.43 -3.69 -25.70
N GLN A 434 1.66 -3.16 -25.55
CA GLN A 434 2.42 -2.46 -26.59
C GLN A 434 3.88 -2.88 -26.59
N LEU A 435 4.54 -2.80 -27.74
CA LEU A 435 5.97 -3.09 -27.85
C LEU A 435 6.82 -1.98 -27.23
N ASN A 436 7.90 -2.36 -26.54
CA ASN A 436 8.93 -1.43 -26.03
C ASN A 436 10.27 -1.63 -26.73
N ASN A 437 10.69 -2.88 -26.92
CA ASN A 437 11.95 -3.18 -27.60
C ASN A 437 11.81 -4.50 -28.38
N LEU A 438 12.15 -4.45 -29.64
CA LEU A 438 12.08 -5.60 -30.54
C LEU A 438 13.27 -6.55 -30.39
N LEU A 439 14.33 -6.15 -29.66
CA LEU A 439 15.54 -6.95 -29.45
C LEU A 439 16.05 -7.57 -30.77
N GLY A 440 16.19 -6.76 -31.82
CA GLY A 440 16.71 -7.16 -33.11
C GLY A 440 15.70 -7.80 -34.08
N ALA A 441 14.44 -8.06 -33.67
CA ALA A 441 13.38 -8.44 -34.60
C ALA A 441 12.90 -7.23 -35.44
N SER A 442 12.31 -7.50 -36.61
CA SER A 442 11.70 -6.47 -37.50
C SER A 442 10.30 -6.09 -37.02
N GLY A 443 9.65 -6.94 -36.26
CA GLY A 443 8.30 -6.75 -35.75
C GLY A 443 7.81 -7.97 -34.98
N ARG A 444 6.56 -7.89 -34.51
CA ARG A 444 5.88 -9.00 -33.82
C ARG A 444 4.49 -9.22 -34.41
N THR A 445 4.12 -10.48 -34.59
CA THR A 445 2.75 -10.85 -34.96
C THR A 445 1.77 -10.47 -33.86
N ALA A 446 0.73 -9.76 -34.21
CA ALA A 446 -0.32 -9.27 -33.33
C ALA A 446 -1.71 -9.76 -33.75
N THR A 447 -1.83 -11.05 -33.89
CA THR A 447 -3.08 -11.74 -34.29
C THR A 447 -4.13 -11.63 -33.18
N ASN A 448 -5.37 -11.35 -33.56
CA ASN A 448 -6.54 -11.38 -32.68
C ASN A 448 -7.77 -11.86 -33.47
N ALA A 449 -8.94 -11.89 -32.86
CA ALA A 449 -10.15 -12.35 -33.52
C ALA A 449 -10.58 -11.50 -34.74
N GLN A 450 -10.15 -10.24 -34.81
CA GLN A 450 -10.57 -9.28 -35.85
C GLN A 450 -9.48 -8.95 -36.89
N ARG A 451 -8.23 -9.48 -36.70
CA ARG A 451 -7.08 -9.19 -37.55
C ARG A 451 -6.67 -10.39 -38.41
N ALA A 452 -6.00 -10.09 -39.52
CA ALA A 452 -5.36 -11.14 -40.33
C ALA A 452 -4.33 -11.93 -39.50
N LYS A 453 -4.12 -13.21 -39.84
CA LYS A 453 -3.20 -14.10 -39.11
C LYS A 453 -1.74 -13.67 -39.16
N ASP A 454 -1.34 -12.89 -40.13
CA ASP A 454 -0.01 -12.34 -40.38
C ASP A 454 0.12 -10.86 -40.01
N TYR A 455 -0.91 -10.30 -39.33
CA TYR A 455 -0.87 -8.90 -38.91
C TYR A 455 0.31 -8.65 -37.98
N MET A 456 1.16 -7.69 -38.37
CA MET A 456 2.42 -7.39 -37.70
C MET A 456 2.42 -5.96 -37.17
N VAL A 457 2.98 -5.81 -35.97
CA VAL A 457 3.28 -4.51 -35.32
C VAL A 457 4.79 -4.39 -35.15
N SER A 458 5.34 -3.23 -35.51
CA SER A 458 6.77 -2.92 -35.38
C SER A 458 7.06 -1.62 -34.62
N LYS A 459 6.03 -0.78 -34.40
CA LYS A 459 6.20 0.47 -33.66
C LYS A 459 6.41 0.18 -32.17
N THR A 460 7.42 0.79 -31.58
CA THR A 460 7.79 0.69 -30.17
C THR A 460 7.47 1.97 -29.40
N TYR A 461 7.23 1.82 -28.09
CA TYR A 461 6.85 2.89 -27.18
C TYR A 461 7.84 2.97 -26.00
N SER A 462 8.20 4.20 -25.63
CA SER A 462 9.11 4.47 -24.54
C SER A 462 8.48 4.16 -23.18
N SER A 463 9.30 3.72 -22.21
CA SER A 463 8.94 3.62 -20.78
C SER A 463 8.95 4.95 -20.04
N SER A 464 9.09 6.09 -20.73
CA SER A 464 9.07 7.40 -20.10
C SER A 464 7.71 7.71 -19.46
N PRO A 465 7.64 7.94 -18.14
CA PRO A 465 6.38 8.19 -17.45
C PRO A 465 5.73 9.53 -17.88
N TRP A 466 6.51 10.52 -18.31
CA TRP A 466 5.99 11.78 -18.86
C TRP A 466 5.38 11.58 -20.25
N ASN A 467 6.05 10.83 -21.12
CA ASN A 467 5.56 10.55 -22.47
C ASN A 467 4.28 9.70 -22.44
N SER A 468 4.14 8.80 -21.47
CA SER A 468 2.98 7.90 -21.36
C SER A 468 1.65 8.64 -21.23
N LEU A 469 1.63 9.89 -20.74
CA LEU A 469 0.42 10.71 -20.67
C LEU A 469 -0.10 11.10 -22.07
N PHE A 470 0.79 11.26 -23.05
CA PHE A 470 0.48 11.84 -24.36
C PHE A 470 0.67 10.85 -25.51
N ASN A 471 1.52 9.84 -25.34
CA ASN A 471 1.89 8.90 -26.40
C ASN A 471 1.39 7.49 -26.09
N LYS A 472 0.11 7.26 -26.36
CA LYS A 472 -0.58 5.98 -26.18
C LYS A 472 -0.62 5.22 -27.51
N ALA A 473 -0.52 3.88 -27.45
CA ALA A 473 -0.65 3.04 -28.64
C ALA A 473 -2.08 3.06 -29.20
N ASP A 474 -2.20 3.35 -30.48
CA ASP A 474 -3.46 3.17 -31.20
C ASP A 474 -3.87 1.70 -31.18
N ARG A 475 -5.16 1.41 -31.33
CA ARG A 475 -5.64 0.02 -31.34
C ARG A 475 -4.96 -0.86 -32.39
N SER A 476 -4.58 -0.29 -33.54
CA SER A 476 -3.84 -0.99 -34.59
C SER A 476 -2.41 -1.41 -34.16
N GLU A 477 -1.83 -0.73 -33.18
CA GLU A 477 -0.46 -0.94 -32.69
C GLU A 477 -0.40 -1.75 -31.38
N ARG A 478 -1.55 -2.11 -30.82
CA ARG A 478 -1.64 -2.95 -29.63
C ARG A 478 -1.39 -4.40 -29.99
N ILE A 479 -0.82 -5.13 -29.03
CA ILE A 479 -0.48 -6.56 -29.13
C ILE A 479 -1.04 -7.31 -27.94
N GLY A 480 -1.19 -8.62 -28.04
CA GLY A 480 -1.51 -9.51 -26.91
C GLY A 480 -2.92 -9.39 -26.33
N PHE A 481 -3.31 -8.25 -25.83
CA PHE A 481 -4.68 -7.98 -25.36
C PHE A 481 -5.06 -6.50 -25.48
N ASP A 482 -6.36 -6.23 -25.51
CA ASP A 482 -6.95 -4.88 -25.49
C ASP A 482 -8.33 -4.95 -24.86
N ASN A 483 -8.46 -4.51 -23.61
CA ASN A 483 -9.70 -4.48 -22.87
C ASN A 483 -9.84 -3.21 -22.04
N SER A 484 -11.06 -2.89 -21.67
CA SER A 484 -11.39 -1.76 -20.82
C SER A 484 -12.54 -2.09 -19.87
N GLU A 485 -12.70 -1.28 -18.84
CA GLU A 485 -13.78 -1.40 -17.89
C GLU A 485 -14.28 -0.06 -17.40
N THR A 486 -15.51 -0.07 -16.88
CA THR A 486 -16.11 1.04 -16.13
C THR A 486 -16.60 0.54 -14.78
N ILE A 487 -16.45 1.40 -13.75
CA ILE A 487 -17.01 1.19 -12.42
C ILE A 487 -17.66 2.51 -12.00
N ASN A 488 -18.98 2.44 -11.75
CA ASN A 488 -19.74 3.57 -11.23
C ASN A 488 -20.14 3.26 -9.78
N TYR A 489 -19.70 4.08 -8.84
CA TYR A 489 -19.97 3.91 -7.43
C TYR A 489 -20.77 5.10 -6.90
N GLN A 490 -21.82 4.82 -6.14
CA GLN A 490 -22.66 5.79 -5.46
C GLN A 490 -22.91 5.30 -4.04
N GLY A 491 -22.76 6.18 -3.06
CA GLY A 491 -22.98 5.86 -1.67
C GLY A 491 -23.62 7.01 -0.92
N ILE A 492 -24.47 6.67 0.04
CA ILE A 492 -25.03 7.60 1.02
C ILE A 492 -24.66 7.10 2.41
N PHE A 493 -24.39 8.01 3.31
CA PHE A 493 -24.05 7.68 4.69
C PHE A 493 -24.63 8.67 5.68
N GLY A 494 -24.81 8.21 6.91
CA GLY A 494 -25.25 9.06 8.01
C GLY A 494 -24.70 8.57 9.34
N GLN A 495 -24.53 9.49 10.28
CA GLN A 495 -24.11 9.23 11.64
C GLN A 495 -24.88 10.11 12.61
N ALA A 496 -25.27 9.53 13.74
CA ALA A 496 -25.74 10.26 14.91
C ALA A 496 -24.79 9.99 16.08
N GLU A 497 -24.32 11.02 16.76
CA GLU A 497 -23.46 10.90 17.93
C GLU A 497 -24.00 11.77 19.06
N TYR A 498 -24.15 11.17 20.25
CA TYR A 498 -24.42 11.91 21.47
C TYR A 498 -23.24 11.80 22.41
N SER A 499 -22.82 12.90 23.01
CA SER A 499 -21.72 12.92 23.97
C SER A 499 -21.98 13.90 25.11
N ASN A 500 -21.60 13.50 26.32
CA ASN A 500 -21.56 14.34 27.51
C ASN A 500 -20.24 14.11 28.27
N LYS A 501 -20.14 14.62 29.51
CA LYS A 501 -18.91 14.47 30.32
C LYS A 501 -18.66 13.01 30.73
N VAL A 502 -19.69 12.17 30.80
CA VAL A 502 -19.63 10.82 31.33
C VAL A 502 -19.51 9.77 30.24
N PHE A 503 -20.26 9.91 29.15
CA PHE A 503 -20.26 8.93 28.07
C PHE A 503 -20.45 9.55 26.69
N SER A 504 -20.11 8.79 25.67
CA SER A 504 -20.53 9.06 24.29
C SER A 504 -21.02 7.79 23.62
N VAL A 505 -21.97 7.95 22.71
CA VAL A 505 -22.54 6.87 21.90
C VAL A 505 -22.71 7.38 20.45
N PHE A 506 -22.37 6.54 19.49
CA PHE A 506 -22.66 6.82 18.09
C PHE A 506 -23.31 5.63 17.39
N PHE A 507 -24.10 5.96 16.37
CA PHE A 507 -24.60 5.01 15.40
C PHE A 507 -24.34 5.56 14.00
N GLN A 508 -23.84 4.72 13.09
CA GLN A 508 -23.53 5.08 11.72
C GLN A 508 -24.10 4.03 10.77
N GLY A 509 -24.66 4.47 9.66
CA GLY A 509 -25.11 3.62 8.56
C GLY A 509 -24.70 4.16 7.21
N ALA A 510 -24.49 3.27 6.26
CA ALA A 510 -24.24 3.62 4.86
C ALA A 510 -24.82 2.56 3.93
N LEU A 511 -25.24 3.01 2.74
CA LEU A 511 -25.64 2.18 1.62
C LEU A 511 -24.83 2.59 0.40
N SER A 512 -24.44 1.63 -0.43
CA SER A 512 -23.71 1.89 -1.65
C SER A 512 -24.16 0.99 -2.79
N TRP A 513 -24.09 1.53 -4.00
CA TRP A 513 -24.35 0.82 -5.25
C TRP A 513 -23.08 0.90 -6.09
N GLN A 514 -22.67 -0.22 -6.63
CA GLN A 514 -21.52 -0.29 -7.53
C GLN A 514 -21.91 -1.06 -8.79
N GLU A 515 -21.77 -0.39 -9.91
CA GLU A 515 -22.07 -0.93 -11.24
C GLU A 515 -20.76 -1.19 -11.96
N TYR A 516 -20.70 -2.33 -12.65
CA TYR A 516 -19.53 -2.80 -13.38
C TYR A 516 -19.92 -3.13 -14.82
N GLU A 517 -19.05 -2.76 -15.75
CA GLU A 517 -19.09 -3.23 -17.12
C GLU A 517 -17.68 -3.43 -17.65
N LYS A 518 -17.43 -4.53 -18.34
CA LYS A 518 -16.14 -4.85 -18.94
C LYS A 518 -16.27 -5.00 -20.44
N PHE A 519 -15.25 -4.54 -21.16
CA PHE A 519 -15.21 -4.52 -22.61
C PHE A 519 -13.95 -5.22 -23.12
N ASP A 520 -14.09 -5.91 -24.27
CA ASP A 520 -12.99 -6.62 -24.93
C ASP A 520 -12.95 -6.25 -26.43
N ASN A 521 -11.80 -5.76 -26.86
CA ASN A 521 -11.52 -5.34 -28.23
C ASN A 521 -10.64 -6.35 -28.98
N TRP A 522 -10.36 -7.52 -28.37
CA TRP A 522 -9.31 -8.43 -28.84
C TRP A 522 -9.83 -9.81 -29.21
N ASN A 523 -10.61 -10.43 -28.33
CA ASN A 523 -10.92 -11.86 -28.37
C ASN A 523 -12.18 -12.23 -29.17
N TYR A 524 -13.01 -11.26 -29.61
CA TYR A 524 -14.31 -11.53 -30.20
C TYR A 524 -14.47 -10.95 -31.59
N THR A 525 -15.11 -11.73 -32.48
CA THR A 525 -15.84 -11.25 -33.67
C THR A 525 -17.32 -11.14 -33.33
N ALA A 526 -18.13 -10.53 -34.23
CA ALA A 526 -19.59 -10.50 -34.05
C ALA A 526 -20.18 -11.93 -33.95
N GLU A 527 -19.66 -12.85 -34.75
CA GLU A 527 -20.11 -14.24 -34.77
C GLU A 527 -19.75 -14.99 -33.49
N SER A 528 -18.48 -14.90 -33.04
CA SER A 528 -18.02 -15.57 -31.81
C SER A 528 -18.68 -14.98 -30.56
N ALA A 529 -18.94 -13.67 -30.52
CA ALA A 529 -19.68 -13.02 -29.45
C ALA A 529 -21.14 -13.51 -29.37
N ALA A 530 -21.81 -13.62 -30.52
CA ALA A 530 -23.18 -14.16 -30.58
C ALA A 530 -23.26 -15.62 -30.10
N LYS A 531 -22.29 -16.47 -30.49
CA LYS A 531 -22.18 -17.85 -29.98
C LYS A 531 -21.95 -17.92 -28.47
N ALA A 532 -21.18 -16.98 -27.93
CA ALA A 532 -20.88 -16.90 -26.51
C ALA A 532 -21.97 -16.18 -25.69
N GLY A 533 -23.06 -15.71 -26.31
CA GLY A 533 -24.10 -14.94 -25.64
C GLY A 533 -23.64 -13.55 -25.14
N VAL A 534 -22.57 -13.02 -25.72
CA VAL A 534 -21.93 -11.74 -25.34
C VAL A 534 -22.43 -10.63 -26.25
N LYS A 535 -22.77 -9.47 -25.69
CA LYS A 535 -23.09 -8.25 -26.49
C LYS A 535 -21.91 -7.84 -27.33
N PHE A 536 -22.16 -7.50 -28.60
CA PHE A 536 -21.11 -7.00 -29.51
C PHE A 536 -21.58 -5.79 -30.29
N LYS A 537 -20.86 -4.68 -30.19
CA LYS A 537 -21.17 -3.43 -30.89
C LYS A 537 -19.89 -2.67 -31.21
N ASN A 538 -19.79 -2.13 -32.44
CA ASN A 538 -18.67 -1.30 -32.90
C ASN A 538 -17.28 -1.96 -32.74
N GLY A 539 -17.18 -3.28 -32.99
CA GLY A 539 -15.93 -4.03 -32.83
C GLY A 539 -15.55 -4.36 -31.39
N GLN A 540 -16.46 -4.19 -30.44
CA GLN A 540 -16.21 -4.37 -29.03
C GLN A 540 -17.23 -5.33 -28.42
N ALA A 541 -16.76 -6.34 -27.71
CA ALA A 541 -17.59 -7.18 -26.87
C ALA A 541 -17.81 -6.54 -25.49
N SER A 542 -18.99 -6.72 -24.91
CA SER A 542 -19.34 -6.17 -23.58
C SER A 542 -19.94 -7.27 -22.70
N SER A 543 -19.57 -7.26 -21.41
CA SER A 543 -20.23 -8.11 -20.39
C SER A 543 -21.68 -7.73 -20.15
N GLY A 544 -22.07 -6.50 -20.52
CA GLY A 544 -23.23 -5.84 -19.97
C GLY A 544 -22.99 -5.34 -18.54
N GLU A 545 -23.91 -4.52 -18.10
CA GLU A 545 -23.87 -3.89 -16.77
C GLU A 545 -24.31 -4.90 -15.69
N ARG A 546 -23.64 -4.86 -14.55
CA ARG A 546 -24.00 -5.59 -13.33
C ARG A 546 -23.88 -4.66 -12.13
N THR A 547 -24.93 -4.58 -11.32
CA THR A 547 -25.00 -3.73 -10.14
C THR A 547 -25.03 -4.58 -8.88
N GLU A 548 -24.17 -4.23 -7.91
CA GLU A 548 -24.11 -4.84 -6.58
C GLU A 548 -24.40 -3.80 -5.50
N LEU A 549 -25.22 -4.18 -4.51
CA LEU A 549 -25.58 -3.35 -3.37
C LEU A 549 -24.73 -3.72 -2.16
N GLY A 550 -24.12 -2.73 -1.50
CA GLY A 550 -23.39 -2.88 -0.24
C GLY A 550 -24.02 -2.07 0.88
N TYR A 551 -23.71 -2.47 2.12
CA TYR A 551 -24.11 -1.71 3.29
C TYR A 551 -23.02 -1.71 4.37
N ASN A 552 -23.13 -0.75 5.28
CA ASN A 552 -22.20 -0.58 6.40
C ASN A 552 -23.00 -0.08 7.62
N LEU A 553 -22.94 -0.81 8.72
CA LEU A 553 -23.54 -0.44 9.99
C LEU A 553 -22.48 -0.46 11.07
N LYS A 554 -22.35 0.63 11.84
CA LYS A 554 -21.43 0.73 12.97
C LYS A 554 -22.11 1.36 14.16
N ALA A 555 -21.75 0.92 15.35
CA ALA A 555 -22.16 1.54 16.60
C ALA A 555 -20.98 1.53 17.57
N GLY A 556 -20.93 2.51 18.45
CA GLY A 556 -19.90 2.54 19.49
C GLY A 556 -20.39 3.30 20.72
N PHE A 557 -19.80 2.90 21.84
CA PHE A 557 -20.06 3.47 23.15
C PHE A 557 -18.73 3.72 23.85
N SER A 558 -18.62 4.85 24.57
CA SER A 558 -17.50 5.07 25.46
C SER A 558 -17.96 5.63 26.79
N PHE A 559 -17.22 5.27 27.84
CA PHE A 559 -17.47 5.69 29.20
C PHE A 559 -16.22 6.33 29.79
N ASN A 560 -16.32 7.58 30.24
CA ASN A 560 -15.27 8.30 30.92
C ASN A 560 -15.35 7.94 32.42
N LEU A 561 -14.42 7.13 32.90
CA LEU A 561 -14.30 6.85 34.34
C LEU A 561 -13.92 8.12 35.09
N ASN A 562 -13.05 8.92 34.51
CA ASN A 562 -12.64 10.26 34.88
C ASN A 562 -12.01 10.98 33.66
N GLU A 563 -11.37 12.11 33.86
CA GLU A 563 -10.73 12.89 32.77
C GLU A 563 -9.58 12.15 32.10
N GLU A 564 -8.89 11.27 32.81
CA GLU A 564 -7.72 10.53 32.35
C GLU A 564 -8.07 9.15 31.80
N ASN A 565 -9.15 8.54 32.28
CA ASN A 565 -9.46 7.13 32.09
C ASN A 565 -10.76 6.97 31.28
N LYS A 566 -10.68 6.26 30.15
CA LYS A 566 -11.82 6.02 29.26
C LYS A 566 -11.86 4.57 28.81
N LEU A 567 -13.05 3.96 28.89
CA LEU A 567 -13.37 2.67 28.29
C LEU A 567 -14.19 2.89 27.02
N PHE A 568 -14.06 2.01 26.04
CA PHE A 568 -14.88 2.05 24.84
C PHE A 568 -15.14 0.66 24.25
N VAL A 569 -16.24 0.55 23.52
CA VAL A 569 -16.58 -0.61 22.69
C VAL A 569 -17.17 -0.11 21.38
N ASN A 570 -16.74 -0.74 20.27
CA ASN A 570 -17.25 -0.49 18.95
C ASN A 570 -17.64 -1.81 18.30
N ALA A 571 -18.71 -1.83 17.52
CA ALA A 571 -19.13 -2.99 16.75
C ALA A 571 -19.54 -2.54 15.34
N GLY A 572 -19.38 -3.43 14.35
CA GLY A 572 -19.74 -3.13 12.98
C GLY A 572 -20.09 -4.38 12.17
N ARG A 573 -20.97 -4.20 11.20
CA ARG A 573 -21.32 -5.19 10.18
C ARG A 573 -21.33 -4.52 8.81
N PHE A 574 -20.66 -5.17 7.84
CA PHE A 574 -20.49 -4.65 6.48
C PHE A 574 -20.84 -5.72 5.47
N SER A 575 -21.49 -5.32 4.39
CA SER A 575 -21.57 -6.09 3.16
C SER A 575 -20.85 -5.31 2.06
N ARG A 576 -19.70 -5.82 1.62
CA ARG A 576 -18.82 -5.17 0.65
C ARG A 576 -18.94 -5.81 -0.72
N GLN A 577 -19.14 -4.99 -1.74
CA GLN A 577 -19.16 -5.45 -3.13
C GLN A 577 -17.77 -6.03 -3.51
N PRO A 578 -17.74 -7.08 -4.34
CA PRO A 578 -16.48 -7.67 -4.82
C PRO A 578 -15.71 -6.68 -5.69
N TYR A 579 -14.39 -6.79 -5.72
CA TYR A 579 -13.57 -6.07 -6.69
C TYR A 579 -13.81 -6.61 -8.11
N LEU A 580 -13.78 -5.72 -9.11
CA LEU A 580 -14.01 -6.06 -10.51
C LEU A 580 -13.13 -7.24 -10.95
N ASN A 581 -11.86 -7.26 -10.55
CA ASN A 581 -10.93 -8.31 -10.94
C ASN A 581 -11.27 -9.71 -10.41
N ASN A 582 -12.12 -9.80 -9.39
CA ASN A 582 -12.60 -11.08 -8.86
C ASN A 582 -13.89 -11.56 -9.56
N MET A 583 -14.60 -10.65 -10.24
CA MET A 583 -15.89 -10.97 -10.89
C MET A 583 -15.72 -11.56 -12.27
N PHE A 584 -14.59 -11.35 -12.94
CA PHE A 584 -14.39 -11.72 -14.33
C PHE A 584 -13.31 -12.78 -14.51
N VAL A 585 -13.55 -13.68 -15.43
CA VAL A 585 -12.51 -14.52 -16.02
C VAL A 585 -11.50 -13.59 -16.70
N ARG A 586 -10.22 -13.69 -16.35
CA ARG A 586 -9.18 -12.74 -16.75
C ARG A 586 -9.16 -12.49 -18.25
N ASN A 587 -9.02 -11.22 -18.63
CA ASN A 587 -8.97 -10.75 -20.03
C ASN A 587 -10.17 -11.15 -20.89
N THR A 588 -11.30 -11.44 -20.27
CA THR A 588 -12.56 -11.72 -20.95
C THR A 588 -13.69 -10.85 -20.41
N VAL A 589 -14.84 -10.85 -21.08
CA VAL A 589 -16.08 -10.21 -20.62
C VAL A 589 -17.03 -11.21 -19.94
N LYS A 590 -16.55 -12.42 -19.64
CA LYS A 590 -17.35 -13.46 -18.98
C LYS A 590 -17.23 -13.31 -17.46
N PHE A 591 -18.36 -13.36 -16.77
CA PHE A 591 -18.39 -13.45 -15.33
C PHE A 591 -17.89 -14.82 -14.84
N VAL A 592 -17.30 -14.85 -13.67
CA VAL A 592 -16.94 -16.07 -12.95
C VAL A 592 -18.23 -16.81 -12.56
N THR A 593 -18.25 -18.14 -12.67
CA THR A 593 -19.37 -18.98 -12.29
C THR A 593 -18.92 -20.03 -11.27
N PRO A 594 -19.58 -20.17 -10.08
CA PRO A 594 -20.72 -19.39 -9.62
C PRO A 594 -20.38 -17.91 -9.37
N ASP A 595 -21.39 -17.07 -9.36
CA ASP A 595 -21.22 -15.63 -9.13
C ASP A 595 -20.53 -15.33 -7.80
N VAL A 596 -19.60 -14.38 -7.84
CA VAL A 596 -18.95 -13.88 -6.64
C VAL A 596 -19.96 -13.11 -5.78
N LYS A 597 -20.06 -13.50 -4.51
CA LYS A 597 -20.95 -12.86 -3.53
C LYS A 597 -20.31 -11.61 -2.94
N ASN A 598 -21.14 -10.76 -2.34
CA ASN A 598 -20.62 -9.74 -1.45
C ASN A 598 -19.91 -10.37 -0.27
N GLU A 599 -18.81 -9.75 0.11
CA GLU A 599 -18.09 -10.11 1.33
C GLU A 599 -18.87 -9.63 2.55
N GLU A 600 -19.03 -10.50 3.57
CA GLU A 600 -19.69 -10.19 4.82
C GLU A 600 -18.65 -10.08 5.95
N ILE A 601 -18.61 -8.93 6.61
CA ILE A 601 -17.66 -8.64 7.67
C ILE A 601 -18.42 -8.29 8.95
N GLN A 602 -18.03 -8.92 10.05
CA GLN A 602 -18.52 -8.59 11.39
C GLN A 602 -17.32 -8.34 12.29
N SER A 603 -17.35 -7.25 13.06
CA SER A 603 -16.24 -6.91 13.94
C SER A 603 -16.73 -6.29 15.23
N ILE A 604 -16.01 -6.60 16.31
CA ILE A 604 -16.18 -5.97 17.62
C ILE A 604 -14.81 -5.61 18.18
N GLU A 605 -14.73 -4.46 18.82
CA GLU A 605 -13.53 -3.95 19.48
C GLU A 605 -13.89 -3.41 20.85
N ALA A 606 -13.01 -3.65 21.83
CA ALA A 606 -13.12 -3.05 23.14
C ALA A 606 -11.76 -2.53 23.59
N GLY A 607 -11.72 -1.37 24.22
CA GLY A 607 -10.45 -0.79 24.59
C GLY A 607 -10.52 0.10 25.83
N TYR A 608 -9.33 0.37 26.34
CA TYR A 608 -9.07 1.26 27.46
C TYR A 608 -8.03 2.29 27.06
N ARG A 609 -8.31 3.55 27.36
CA ARG A 609 -7.38 4.67 27.14
C ARG A 609 -7.09 5.35 28.47
N TYR A 610 -5.80 5.46 28.79
CA TYR A 610 -5.28 6.29 29.89
C TYR A 610 -4.48 7.44 29.28
N LYS A 611 -4.76 8.67 29.67
CA LYS A 611 -4.07 9.86 29.16
C LYS A 611 -3.88 10.89 30.26
N THR A 612 -2.63 11.13 30.61
CA THR A 612 -2.20 12.27 31.47
C THR A 612 -1.43 13.30 30.64
N ARG A 613 -0.82 14.27 31.29
CA ARG A 613 0.08 15.23 30.63
C ARG A 613 1.36 14.61 30.08
N THR A 614 1.85 13.54 30.68
CA THR A 614 3.16 12.93 30.39
C THR A 614 3.07 11.47 29.93
N LEU A 615 1.95 10.81 30.11
CA LEU A 615 1.76 9.40 29.76
C LEU A 615 0.43 9.19 29.04
N LYS A 616 0.50 8.52 27.89
CA LYS A 616 -0.64 8.00 27.15
C LYS A 616 -0.47 6.50 27.01
N VAL A 617 -1.49 5.72 27.34
CA VAL A 617 -1.55 4.28 27.17
C VAL A 617 -2.86 3.93 26.49
N ASN A 618 -2.81 3.11 25.46
CA ASN A 618 -3.99 2.52 24.83
C ASN A 618 -3.87 1.01 24.86
N ILE A 619 -4.95 0.35 25.27
CA ILE A 619 -5.11 -1.10 25.20
C ILE A 619 -6.36 -1.36 24.36
N ASN A 620 -6.26 -2.23 23.36
CA ASN A 620 -7.38 -2.55 22.49
C ASN A 620 -7.41 -4.05 22.18
N GLY A 621 -8.56 -4.69 22.36
CA GLY A 621 -8.85 -6.04 21.92
C GLY A 621 -9.82 -6.00 20.75
N TYR A 622 -9.63 -6.88 19.77
CA TYR A 622 -10.50 -6.96 18.59
C TYR A 622 -10.80 -8.40 18.19
N TYR A 623 -11.96 -8.56 17.58
CA TYR A 623 -12.41 -9.79 16.92
C TYR A 623 -13.11 -9.39 15.61
N THR A 624 -12.69 -9.96 14.48
CA THR A 624 -13.27 -9.75 13.17
C THR A 624 -13.44 -11.08 12.47
N GLN A 625 -14.64 -11.36 11.99
CA GLN A 625 -14.97 -12.44 11.08
C GLN A 625 -15.23 -11.86 9.70
N TRP A 626 -14.68 -12.51 8.66
CA TRP A 626 -14.78 -12.08 7.28
C TRP A 626 -15.10 -13.27 6.39
N ASP A 627 -16.29 -13.27 5.84
CA ASP A 627 -16.85 -14.37 5.08
C ASP A 627 -17.08 -13.99 3.61
N ASN A 628 -17.30 -14.96 2.76
CA ASN A 628 -17.57 -14.86 1.31
C ASN A 628 -16.45 -14.11 0.57
N ARG A 629 -15.22 -14.16 1.05
CA ARG A 629 -14.11 -13.49 0.39
C ARG A 629 -13.77 -14.19 -0.92
N ALA A 630 -13.62 -13.41 -2.00
CA ALA A 630 -13.06 -13.87 -3.26
C ALA A 630 -11.63 -13.36 -3.40
N ASP A 631 -10.74 -14.20 -3.93
CA ASP A 631 -9.35 -13.83 -4.19
C ASP A 631 -8.84 -14.53 -5.45
N THR A 632 -7.83 -13.95 -6.09
CA THR A 632 -7.26 -14.50 -7.31
C THR A 632 -5.73 -14.52 -7.22
N TYR A 633 -5.15 -15.66 -7.57
CA TYR A 633 -3.70 -15.85 -7.58
C TYR A 633 -3.23 -16.35 -8.95
N ASN A 634 -2.09 -15.83 -9.42
CA ASN A 634 -1.44 -16.44 -10.58
C ASN A 634 -0.58 -17.60 -10.12
N GLY A 635 -0.58 -18.68 -10.86
CA GLY A 635 0.20 -19.88 -10.62
C GLY A 635 0.98 -20.31 -11.84
N GLN A 636 1.88 -21.24 -11.64
CA GLN A 636 2.66 -21.90 -12.70
C GLN A 636 2.45 -23.42 -12.62
N ASN A 637 2.42 -24.08 -13.79
CA ASN A 637 2.45 -25.52 -13.89
C ASN A 637 1.36 -26.27 -13.10
N TYR A 638 0.13 -26.21 -13.54
CA TYR A 638 -0.96 -27.03 -13.03
C TYR A 638 -1.12 -28.27 -13.92
N LYS A 639 -1.31 -29.45 -13.33
CA LYS A 639 -1.73 -30.67 -14.05
C LYS A 639 -3.21 -30.92 -13.80
N ASP A 640 -3.96 -31.10 -14.87
CA ASP A 640 -5.37 -31.42 -14.81
C ASP A 640 -5.63 -32.91 -14.47
N ILE A 641 -6.89 -33.29 -14.36
CA ILE A 641 -7.32 -34.68 -14.08
C ILE A 641 -6.93 -35.66 -15.19
N ASN A 642 -6.68 -35.19 -16.41
CA ASN A 642 -6.25 -36.01 -17.55
C ASN A 642 -4.72 -36.16 -17.62
N GLY A 643 -3.99 -35.39 -16.74
CA GLY A 643 -2.53 -35.35 -16.73
C GLY A 643 -1.92 -34.31 -17.67
N ASP A 644 -2.74 -33.49 -18.32
CA ASP A 644 -2.32 -32.40 -19.18
C ASP A 644 -1.72 -31.25 -18.35
N SER A 645 -0.64 -30.67 -18.85
CA SER A 645 0.10 -29.63 -18.14
C SER A 645 -0.25 -28.24 -18.66
N HIS A 646 -0.73 -27.37 -17.76
CA HIS A 646 -1.02 -25.97 -17.99
C HIS A 646 0.09 -25.11 -17.37
N ARG A 647 0.83 -24.37 -18.19
CA ARG A 647 2.03 -23.64 -17.72
C ARG A 647 1.72 -22.32 -17.02
N ASN A 648 0.65 -21.65 -17.44
CA ASN A 648 0.23 -20.36 -16.91
C ASN A 648 -1.22 -20.48 -16.45
N VAL A 649 -1.43 -20.50 -15.14
CA VAL A 649 -2.77 -20.63 -14.60
C VAL A 649 -3.10 -19.47 -13.66
N ARG A 650 -4.39 -19.24 -13.49
CA ARG A 650 -4.93 -18.34 -12.47
C ARG A 650 -5.90 -19.13 -11.60
N TYR A 651 -5.70 -19.08 -10.31
CA TYR A 651 -6.63 -19.61 -9.33
C TYR A 651 -7.69 -18.57 -9.00
N LEU A 652 -8.95 -18.95 -9.10
CA LEU A 652 -10.11 -18.16 -8.72
C LEU A 652 -10.68 -18.79 -7.45
N LEU A 653 -10.59 -18.12 -6.32
CA LEU A 653 -11.02 -18.61 -5.02
C LEU A 653 -12.28 -17.87 -4.61
N ASN A 654 -13.29 -18.60 -4.14
CA ASN A 654 -14.53 -18.05 -3.62
C ASN A 654 -14.87 -18.66 -2.27
N ASP A 655 -15.77 -18.00 -1.55
CA ASP A 655 -16.28 -18.43 -0.24
C ASP A 655 -15.19 -18.58 0.83
N LEU A 656 -14.04 -17.87 0.68
CA LEU A 656 -13.01 -17.86 1.71
C LEU A 656 -13.53 -17.17 2.96
N SER A 657 -13.31 -17.80 4.13
CA SER A 657 -13.63 -17.21 5.42
C SER A 657 -12.37 -17.07 6.27
N GLN A 658 -12.28 -15.96 7.03
CA GLN A 658 -11.16 -15.66 7.93
C GLN A 658 -11.65 -15.16 9.27
N GLU A 659 -10.94 -15.52 10.32
CA GLU A 659 -11.10 -15.00 11.69
C GLU A 659 -9.83 -14.25 12.09
N HIS A 660 -9.97 -12.99 12.48
CA HIS A 660 -8.89 -12.15 12.97
C HIS A 660 -9.19 -11.68 14.39
N LYS A 661 -8.36 -12.05 15.33
CA LYS A 661 -8.47 -11.59 16.72
C LYS A 661 -7.12 -11.25 17.29
N GLY A 662 -7.09 -10.33 18.25
CA GLY A 662 -5.84 -9.93 18.88
C GLY A 662 -5.99 -8.86 19.94
N ILE A 663 -4.86 -8.57 20.56
CA ILE A 663 -4.69 -7.51 21.56
C ILE A 663 -3.56 -6.60 21.11
N GLU A 664 -3.79 -5.31 21.22
CA GLU A 664 -2.85 -4.23 20.92
C GLU A 664 -2.64 -3.40 22.18
N VAL A 665 -1.39 -3.06 22.45
CA VAL A 665 -1.01 -2.12 23.50
C VAL A 665 -0.04 -1.13 22.91
N ASP A 666 -0.27 0.15 23.12
CA ASP A 666 0.70 1.20 22.82
C ASP A 666 0.80 2.23 23.94
N PHE A 667 1.98 2.78 24.09
CA PHE A 667 2.20 3.87 25.04
C PHE A 667 3.15 4.92 24.49
N GLU A 668 2.99 6.13 24.99
CA GLU A 668 3.89 7.24 24.80
C GLU A 668 4.10 7.94 26.15
N ALA A 669 5.37 8.08 26.55
CA ALA A 669 5.76 8.69 27.80
C ALA A 669 6.77 9.82 27.57
N LYS A 670 6.46 11.02 28.05
CA LYS A 670 7.43 12.10 28.24
C LYS A 670 8.15 11.89 29.56
N VAL A 671 9.31 11.25 29.50
CA VAL A 671 10.15 10.97 30.68
C VAL A 671 10.69 12.28 31.27
N THR A 672 11.09 13.18 30.37
CA THR A 672 11.44 14.57 30.70
C THR A 672 10.91 15.49 29.60
N ARG A 673 11.12 16.80 29.72
CA ARG A 673 10.84 17.78 28.66
C ARG A 673 11.53 17.42 27.33
N ASP A 674 12.74 16.86 27.40
CA ASP A 674 13.60 16.59 26.25
C ASP A 674 13.75 15.12 25.91
N TRP A 675 13.06 14.22 26.62
CA TRP A 675 13.12 12.78 26.41
C TRP A 675 11.73 12.15 26.34
N THR A 676 11.44 11.57 25.18
CA THR A 676 10.20 10.83 24.92
C THR A 676 10.53 9.36 24.66
N VAL A 677 9.77 8.46 25.26
CA VAL A 677 9.81 7.02 25.00
C VAL A 677 8.42 6.58 24.53
N ARG A 678 8.38 5.72 23.53
CA ARG A 678 7.16 5.12 23.05
C ARG A 678 7.36 3.64 22.83
N GLY A 679 6.30 2.88 22.92
CA GLY A 679 6.37 1.45 22.65
C GLY A 679 5.02 0.90 22.24
N TYR A 680 5.05 -0.25 21.62
CA TYR A 680 3.86 -0.98 21.26
C TYR A 680 4.11 -2.49 21.29
N THR A 681 3.06 -3.23 21.48
CA THR A 681 3.02 -4.67 21.22
C THR A 681 1.67 -5.06 20.64
N SER A 682 1.68 -6.04 19.76
CA SER A 682 0.45 -6.68 19.33
C SER A 682 0.61 -8.18 19.24
N VAL A 683 -0.42 -8.89 19.68
CA VAL A 683 -0.55 -10.33 19.59
C VAL A 683 -1.82 -10.63 18.81
N GLY A 684 -1.66 -11.10 17.59
CA GLY A 684 -2.76 -11.54 16.75
C GLY A 684 -2.85 -13.06 16.65
N ASP A 685 -4.03 -13.55 16.34
CA ASP A 685 -4.27 -14.91 15.90
C ASP A 685 -5.25 -14.85 14.73
N TRP A 686 -4.69 -14.92 13.52
CA TRP A 686 -5.42 -14.77 12.26
C TRP A 686 -5.42 -16.10 11.52
N ARG A 687 -6.61 -16.60 11.20
CA ARG A 687 -6.77 -17.92 10.60
C ARG A 687 -7.85 -17.93 9.54
N TYR A 688 -7.67 -18.78 8.57
CA TYR A 688 -8.77 -19.21 7.70
C TYR A 688 -9.74 -20.10 8.46
N LYS A 689 -10.97 -20.16 7.97
CA LYS A 689 -12.08 -20.96 8.53
C LYS A 689 -12.78 -21.76 7.46
N GLY A 690 -12.98 -23.04 7.75
CA GLY A 690 -13.85 -23.91 6.96
C GLY A 690 -13.39 -24.19 5.53
N ASP A 691 -14.36 -24.52 4.71
CA ASP A 691 -14.18 -24.87 3.31
C ASP A 691 -14.27 -23.63 2.40
N PHE A 692 -13.64 -23.71 1.24
CA PHE A 692 -13.75 -22.74 0.16
C PHE A 692 -13.91 -23.45 -1.19
N THR A 693 -14.35 -22.72 -2.21
CA THR A 693 -14.42 -23.20 -3.58
C THR A 693 -13.32 -22.56 -4.44
N TYR A 694 -12.82 -23.31 -5.41
CA TYR A 694 -11.84 -22.78 -6.36
C TYR A 694 -12.05 -23.30 -7.78
N GLN A 695 -11.60 -22.52 -8.74
CA GLN A 695 -11.43 -22.90 -10.14
C GLN A 695 -10.02 -22.57 -10.59
N VAL A 696 -9.51 -23.34 -11.55
CA VAL A 696 -8.22 -23.05 -12.18
C VAL A 696 -8.50 -22.63 -13.62
N GLN A 697 -8.09 -21.44 -13.99
CA GLN A 697 -8.18 -20.94 -15.36
C GLN A 697 -6.82 -21.07 -16.03
N ASP A 698 -6.74 -21.68 -17.19
CA ASP A 698 -5.59 -21.60 -18.09
C ASP A 698 -5.59 -20.20 -18.71
N THR A 699 -4.50 -19.45 -18.51
CA THR A 699 -4.43 -18.04 -18.98
C THR A 699 -4.09 -17.92 -20.47
N ASP A 700 -3.62 -19.00 -21.09
CA ASP A 700 -3.27 -19.03 -22.51
C ASP A 700 -4.53 -19.33 -23.36
N THR A 701 -5.35 -20.28 -22.91
CA THR A 701 -6.63 -20.64 -23.58
C THR A 701 -7.84 -19.85 -23.08
N GLN A 702 -7.73 -19.22 -21.91
CA GLN A 702 -8.83 -18.51 -21.20
C GLN A 702 -9.96 -19.45 -20.72
N GLU A 703 -9.73 -20.76 -20.68
CA GLU A 703 -10.73 -21.75 -20.27
C GLU A 703 -10.49 -22.22 -18.84
N ILE A 704 -11.52 -22.72 -18.20
CA ILE A 704 -11.41 -23.40 -16.90
C ILE A 704 -10.83 -24.78 -17.14
N VAL A 705 -9.80 -25.11 -16.39
CA VAL A 705 -9.08 -26.38 -16.48
C VAL A 705 -9.98 -27.51 -16.02
N ALA A 706 -10.03 -28.56 -16.83
CA ALA A 706 -10.89 -29.73 -16.60
C ALA A 706 -10.70 -30.34 -15.19
N GLY A 707 -11.82 -30.59 -14.51
CA GLY A 707 -11.86 -31.13 -13.15
C GLY A 707 -11.73 -30.08 -12.04
N THR A 708 -11.63 -28.82 -12.38
CA THR A 708 -11.58 -27.71 -11.39
C THR A 708 -12.85 -26.85 -11.36
N GLU A 709 -13.86 -27.17 -12.16
CA GLU A 709 -15.11 -26.39 -12.31
C GLU A 709 -15.85 -26.21 -10.97
N ASN A 710 -15.73 -27.20 -10.08
CA ASN A 710 -16.30 -27.22 -8.74
C ASN A 710 -15.28 -27.67 -7.69
N GLY A 711 -14.04 -27.19 -7.83
CA GLY A 711 -12.96 -27.52 -6.89
C GLY A 711 -13.32 -27.07 -5.47
N LYS A 712 -13.01 -27.91 -4.48
CA LYS A 712 -13.21 -27.62 -3.06
C LYS A 712 -11.90 -27.80 -2.31
N GLY A 713 -11.64 -26.93 -1.37
CA GLY A 713 -10.52 -27.02 -0.46
C GLY A 713 -10.94 -26.69 0.97
N ASN A 714 -10.18 -27.16 1.94
CA ASN A 714 -10.39 -26.84 3.34
C ASN A 714 -9.16 -26.08 3.89
N LEU A 715 -9.39 -24.96 4.54
CA LEU A 715 -8.38 -24.13 5.18
C LEU A 715 -8.60 -23.93 6.68
N ASP A 716 -9.49 -24.74 7.32
CA ASP A 716 -9.81 -24.53 8.71
C ASP A 716 -8.56 -24.56 9.62
N GLY A 717 -8.37 -23.48 10.37
CA GLY A 717 -7.22 -23.31 11.27
C GLY A 717 -5.89 -22.89 10.61
N VAL A 718 -5.78 -22.90 9.29
CA VAL A 718 -4.57 -22.43 8.56
C VAL A 718 -4.33 -20.96 8.84
N LYS A 719 -3.08 -20.57 9.08
CA LYS A 719 -2.72 -19.19 9.42
C LYS A 719 -2.85 -18.27 8.22
N VAL A 720 -3.32 -17.05 8.46
CA VAL A 720 -3.23 -15.97 7.47
C VAL A 720 -1.77 -15.54 7.35
N GLY A 721 -1.24 -15.59 6.15
CA GLY A 721 0.17 -15.34 5.86
C GLY A 721 0.51 -13.87 5.59
N ASN A 722 1.75 -13.64 5.19
CA ASN A 722 2.31 -12.38 4.74
C ASN A 722 2.47 -11.29 5.81
N ALA A 723 1.93 -11.43 7.00
CA ALA A 723 2.06 -10.45 8.08
C ALA A 723 2.43 -11.11 9.41
N ALA A 724 3.23 -10.40 10.21
CA ALA A 724 3.61 -10.87 11.55
C ALA A 724 2.42 -10.83 12.51
N GLN A 725 2.07 -11.98 13.08
CA GLN A 725 1.01 -12.10 14.08
C GLN A 725 1.48 -11.73 15.51
N PHE A 726 2.76 -11.49 15.67
CA PHE A 726 3.34 -10.88 16.87
C PHE A 726 4.29 -9.76 16.46
N THR A 727 4.04 -8.56 16.99
CA THR A 727 4.92 -7.41 16.80
C THR A 727 5.20 -6.74 18.14
N PHE A 728 6.44 -6.29 18.31
CA PHE A 728 6.86 -5.49 19.45
C PHE A 728 7.78 -4.38 18.97
N GLY A 729 7.58 -3.17 19.47
CA GLY A 729 8.44 -2.04 19.17
C GLY A 729 8.69 -1.16 20.40
N LEU A 730 9.90 -0.61 20.45
CA LEU A 730 10.30 0.37 21.44
C LEU A 730 11.09 1.48 20.75
N GLY A 731 10.62 2.72 20.88
CA GLY A 731 11.23 3.88 20.30
C GLY A 731 11.59 4.93 21.35
N THR A 732 12.64 5.67 21.10
CA THR A 732 13.06 6.78 21.98
C THR A 732 13.52 7.98 21.14
N LYS A 733 13.25 9.17 21.65
CA LYS A 733 13.77 10.42 21.10
C LYS A 733 14.28 11.31 22.23
N VAL A 734 15.54 11.73 22.10
CA VAL A 734 16.24 12.58 23.10
C VAL A 734 16.71 13.85 22.42
N LYS A 735 16.33 15.01 22.94
CA LYS A 735 16.93 16.31 22.60
C LYS A 735 18.11 16.53 23.52
N ALA A 736 19.33 16.14 23.07
CA ALA A 736 20.56 16.28 23.88
C ALA A 736 20.94 17.75 24.11
N THR A 737 20.59 18.62 23.15
CA THR A 737 20.68 20.06 23.25
C THR A 737 19.53 20.73 22.52
N LYS A 738 19.44 22.06 22.55
CA LYS A 738 18.46 22.82 21.74
C LYS A 738 18.59 22.57 20.22
N SER A 739 19.76 22.12 19.77
CA SER A 739 20.07 21.91 18.35
C SER A 739 20.24 20.42 17.97
N LEU A 740 20.64 19.57 18.91
CA LEU A 740 20.99 18.17 18.64
C LEU A 740 19.96 17.22 19.23
N SER A 741 19.45 16.34 18.41
CA SER A 741 18.54 15.26 18.83
C SER A 741 18.95 13.91 18.24
N PHE A 742 18.67 12.87 19.01
CA PHE A 742 18.86 11.47 18.61
C PHE A 742 17.53 10.73 18.74
N ASP A 743 17.32 9.77 17.87
CA ASP A 743 16.21 8.84 17.97
C ASP A 743 16.69 7.41 17.67
N ALA A 744 16.03 6.44 18.28
CA ALA A 744 16.27 5.03 18.05
C ALA A 744 14.95 4.28 18.12
N ASP A 745 14.77 3.29 17.25
CA ASP A 745 13.65 2.39 17.25
C ASP A 745 14.15 0.94 17.20
N PHE A 746 13.59 0.11 18.04
CA PHE A 746 13.72 -1.34 18.02
C PHE A 746 12.39 -1.94 17.59
N ASN A 747 12.39 -2.85 16.64
CA ASN A 747 11.21 -3.59 16.17
C ASN A 747 11.53 -5.08 16.12
N TYR A 748 10.62 -5.91 16.62
CA TYR A 748 10.67 -7.35 16.59
C TYR A 748 9.40 -7.92 15.98
N PHE A 749 9.57 -8.82 15.00
CA PHE A 749 8.49 -9.45 14.26
C PHE A 749 8.60 -10.96 14.35
N ALA A 750 7.50 -11.62 14.73
CA ALA A 750 7.46 -13.06 14.87
C ALA A 750 6.08 -13.62 14.48
N ARG A 751 5.98 -14.94 14.41
CA ARG A 751 4.77 -15.63 13.97
C ARG A 751 4.37 -15.18 12.55
N LEU A 752 5.36 -15.19 11.64
CA LEU A 752 5.17 -14.95 10.20
C LEU A 752 4.92 -16.29 9.51
N TYR A 753 3.99 -16.28 8.57
CA TYR A 753 3.61 -17.45 7.78
C TYR A 753 3.60 -17.08 6.30
N GLU A 754 3.84 -18.07 5.43
CA GLU A 754 3.66 -17.89 3.98
C GLU A 754 2.19 -17.62 3.65
N ASN A 755 1.94 -16.99 2.50
CA ASN A 755 0.59 -16.92 1.96
C ASN A 755 0.13 -18.31 1.52
N VAL A 756 -1.18 -18.56 1.57
CA VAL A 756 -1.73 -19.85 1.13
C VAL A 756 -1.39 -20.14 -0.33
N ASN A 757 -0.97 -21.37 -0.58
CA ASN A 757 -0.65 -21.86 -1.91
C ASN A 757 -1.71 -22.88 -2.36
N VAL A 758 -2.54 -22.51 -3.32
CA VAL A 758 -3.66 -23.34 -3.78
C VAL A 758 -3.19 -24.67 -4.39
N ALA A 759 -2.05 -24.67 -5.08
CA ALA A 759 -1.50 -25.91 -5.65
C ALA A 759 -1.11 -26.91 -4.55
N ASP A 760 -0.59 -26.44 -3.43
CA ASP A 760 -0.22 -27.29 -2.31
C ASP A 760 -1.43 -27.71 -1.48
N ILE A 761 -2.49 -26.88 -1.41
CA ILE A 761 -3.78 -27.26 -0.86
C ILE A 761 -4.37 -28.40 -1.68
N ALA A 762 -4.38 -28.31 -3.01
CA ALA A 762 -4.87 -29.37 -3.89
C ALA A 762 -4.09 -30.68 -3.70
N LYS A 763 -2.77 -30.61 -3.59
CA LYS A 763 -1.94 -31.79 -3.29
C LYS A 763 -2.27 -32.41 -1.92
N ALA A 764 -2.41 -31.57 -0.87
CA ALA A 764 -2.77 -32.04 0.45
C ALA A 764 -4.15 -32.74 0.45
N ASN A 765 -5.14 -32.16 -0.23
CA ASN A 765 -6.47 -32.75 -0.39
C ASN A 765 -6.42 -34.12 -1.09
N ILE A 766 -5.65 -34.25 -2.19
CA ILE A 766 -5.45 -35.52 -2.90
C ILE A 766 -4.79 -36.57 -2.00
N ALA A 767 -3.81 -36.14 -1.17
CA ALA A 767 -3.11 -37.01 -0.24
C ALA A 767 -3.91 -37.32 1.04
N GLY A 768 -5.11 -36.75 1.23
CA GLY A 768 -5.92 -36.88 2.45
C GLY A 768 -5.26 -36.28 3.69
N THR A 769 -4.38 -35.27 3.48
CA THR A 769 -3.67 -34.56 4.56
C THR A 769 -4.17 -33.12 4.69
N THR A 770 -3.97 -32.52 5.86
CA THR A 770 -4.31 -31.10 6.08
C THR A 770 -3.16 -30.21 5.60
N TYR A 771 -3.49 -29.22 4.77
CA TYR A 771 -2.53 -28.19 4.37
C TYR A 771 -2.07 -27.37 5.59
N GLN A 772 -0.76 -27.10 5.64
CA GLN A 772 -0.15 -26.20 6.62
C GLN A 772 0.80 -25.28 5.88
N ASN A 773 0.68 -23.98 6.13
CA ASN A 773 1.60 -23.02 5.54
C ASN A 773 2.94 -22.94 6.30
N GLU A 774 3.99 -22.62 5.59
CA GLU A 774 5.35 -22.51 6.12
C GLU A 774 5.50 -21.38 7.13
N THR A 775 6.26 -21.62 8.19
CA THR A 775 6.59 -20.59 9.19
C THR A 775 7.88 -19.88 8.81
N ILE A 776 7.82 -18.56 8.70
CA ILE A 776 8.98 -17.72 8.38
C ILE A 776 9.69 -17.32 9.68
N ARG A 777 11.03 -17.32 9.64
CA ARG A 777 11.89 -16.97 10.79
C ARG A 777 11.58 -15.58 11.35
N PRO A 778 11.47 -15.45 12.69
CA PRO A 778 11.40 -14.15 13.34
C PRO A 778 12.65 -13.30 13.11
N TYR A 779 12.51 -11.99 13.12
CA TYR A 779 13.63 -11.06 12.99
C TYR A 779 13.45 -9.80 13.84
N ALA A 780 14.57 -9.10 14.06
CA ALA A 780 14.61 -7.85 14.80
C ALA A 780 15.39 -6.79 14.03
N ILE A 781 14.90 -5.55 14.06
CA ILE A 781 15.51 -4.40 13.40
C ILE A 781 15.75 -3.30 14.42
N VAL A 782 16.93 -2.67 14.35
CA VAL A 782 17.25 -1.46 15.09
C VAL A 782 17.52 -0.35 14.08
N ASP A 783 16.81 0.77 14.22
CA ASP A 783 16.99 1.97 13.42
C ASP A 783 17.52 3.09 14.32
N LEU A 784 18.44 3.88 13.81
CA LEU A 784 19.02 5.05 14.49
C LEU A 784 18.87 6.29 13.65
N GLY A 785 18.66 7.43 14.31
CA GLY A 785 18.58 8.72 13.68
C GLY A 785 19.24 9.82 14.49
N MET A 786 19.79 10.81 13.80
CA MET A 786 20.38 11.99 14.39
C MET A 786 19.99 13.24 13.60
N SER A 787 19.56 14.28 14.28
CA SER A 787 19.29 15.60 13.68
C SER A 787 20.11 16.67 14.39
N TYR A 788 20.69 17.58 13.60
CA TYR A 788 21.33 18.79 14.09
C TYR A 788 20.77 20.01 13.37
N ASN A 789 20.19 20.95 14.14
CA ASN A 789 19.62 22.20 13.63
C ASN A 789 20.53 23.36 13.95
N PHE A 790 21.16 23.92 12.93
CA PHE A 790 21.97 25.13 13.04
C PHE A 790 21.14 26.35 12.66
N LYS A 791 20.84 27.22 13.63
CA LYS A 791 20.14 28.50 13.40
C LYS A 791 21.10 29.52 12.82
N LEU A 792 20.75 30.07 11.65
CA LEU A 792 21.51 31.17 11.02
C LEU A 792 20.94 32.52 11.47
N THR A 793 19.62 32.63 11.44
CA THR A 793 18.85 33.80 11.89
C THR A 793 17.60 33.35 12.62
N SER A 794 16.72 34.27 12.99
CA SER A 794 15.40 33.93 13.58
C SER A 794 14.49 33.14 12.62
N SER A 795 14.64 33.31 11.29
CA SER A 795 13.83 32.70 10.25
C SER A 795 14.58 31.65 9.41
N GLN A 796 15.92 31.59 9.50
CA GLN A 796 16.74 30.72 8.66
C GLN A 796 17.49 29.68 9.49
N SER A 797 17.53 28.46 8.99
CA SER A 797 18.27 27.37 9.62
C SER A 797 18.80 26.35 8.61
N ILE A 798 19.88 25.68 8.99
CA ILE A 798 20.37 24.48 8.28
C ILE A 798 20.12 23.30 9.19
N ARG A 799 19.41 22.30 8.68
CA ARG A 799 19.19 21.03 9.37
C ARG A 799 19.98 19.94 8.69
N PHE A 800 20.80 19.26 9.46
CA PHE A 800 21.45 18.01 9.08
C PHE A 800 20.63 16.86 9.67
N ARG A 801 20.36 15.84 8.87
CA ARG A 801 19.69 14.61 9.30
C ARG A 801 20.45 13.41 8.77
N GLY A 802 20.74 12.43 9.63
CA GLY A 802 21.27 11.13 9.26
C GLY A 802 20.41 10.01 9.82
N ASN A 803 20.17 8.98 9.03
CA ASN A 803 19.45 7.78 9.45
C ASN A 803 20.25 6.54 9.06
N ILE A 804 20.26 5.55 9.94
CA ILE A 804 20.72 4.20 9.66
C ILE A 804 19.57 3.27 10.02
N LYS A 805 19.07 2.51 9.04
CA LYS A 805 18.06 1.50 9.22
C LYS A 805 18.70 0.12 9.22
N ASN A 806 18.13 -0.80 10.00
CA ASN A 806 18.67 -2.13 10.19
C ASN A 806 20.17 -2.09 10.54
N LEU A 807 20.50 -1.41 11.63
CA LEU A 807 21.88 -1.16 12.11
C LEU A 807 22.77 -2.40 12.10
N PHE A 808 22.23 -3.54 12.49
CA PHE A 808 22.98 -4.81 12.60
C PHE A 808 23.01 -5.61 11.30
N ASN A 809 22.40 -5.07 10.22
CA ASN A 809 22.33 -5.72 8.90
C ASN A 809 21.75 -7.14 8.98
N ASP A 810 20.70 -7.30 9.77
CA ASP A 810 19.99 -8.58 9.84
C ASP A 810 19.40 -8.93 8.48
N GLN A 811 19.65 -10.12 7.99
CA GLN A 811 19.10 -10.62 6.73
C GLN A 811 17.86 -11.43 7.06
N TYR A 812 16.72 -10.99 6.57
CA TYR A 812 15.43 -11.59 6.90
C TYR A 812 14.54 -11.73 5.66
N ILE A 813 13.62 -12.67 5.75
CA ILE A 813 12.53 -12.80 4.79
C ILE A 813 11.35 -12.00 5.33
N SER A 814 10.85 -11.06 4.52
CA SER A 814 9.72 -10.22 4.89
C SER A 814 8.37 -10.91 4.62
N ARG A 815 8.28 -11.71 3.57
CA ARG A 815 7.08 -12.50 3.21
C ARG A 815 7.44 -13.62 2.22
N LYS A 816 6.50 -14.54 2.02
CA LYS A 816 6.57 -15.59 1.00
C LYS A 816 5.20 -15.77 0.35
N ASP A 817 5.19 -15.91 -0.97
CA ASP A 817 4.01 -16.26 -1.74
C ASP A 817 4.31 -17.35 -2.78
N ASN A 818 3.38 -17.62 -3.70
CA ASN A 818 3.53 -18.64 -4.74
C ASN A 818 4.73 -18.44 -5.67
N TYR A 819 5.33 -17.26 -5.71
CA TYR A 819 6.51 -16.97 -6.53
C TYR A 819 7.82 -17.19 -5.78
N GLY A 820 7.77 -17.29 -4.45
CA GLY A 820 8.93 -17.52 -3.59
C GLY A 820 9.07 -16.49 -2.46
N TYR A 821 10.30 -16.28 -2.05
CA TYR A 821 10.64 -15.48 -0.88
C TYR A 821 10.99 -14.04 -1.25
N PHE A 822 10.53 -13.11 -0.42
CA PHE A 822 10.84 -11.69 -0.53
C PHE A 822 11.77 -11.28 0.58
N TRP A 823 12.97 -10.87 0.21
CA TRP A 823 13.95 -10.39 1.16
C TRP A 823 13.61 -9.00 1.66
N GLY A 824 13.77 -8.81 2.96
CA GLY A 824 13.76 -7.49 3.55
C GLY A 824 15.01 -6.69 3.22
N ASN A 825 14.93 -5.38 3.39
CA ASN A 825 16.08 -4.50 3.22
C ASN A 825 17.17 -4.85 4.26
N GLY A 826 18.40 -4.96 3.80
CA GLY A 826 19.54 -4.96 4.68
C GLY A 826 19.75 -3.61 5.35
N ARG A 827 20.95 -3.40 5.91
CA ARG A 827 21.30 -2.09 6.44
C ARG A 827 21.30 -1.05 5.31
N THR A 828 20.49 0.00 5.51
CA THR A 828 20.46 1.18 4.64
C THR A 828 20.79 2.42 5.46
N TRP A 829 21.31 3.44 4.80
CA TRP A 829 21.53 4.73 5.41
C TRP A 829 21.14 5.86 4.46
N ASN A 830 20.78 6.98 5.02
CA ASN A 830 20.68 8.23 4.29
C ASN A 830 21.18 9.39 5.15
N ALA A 831 21.66 10.41 4.47
CA ALA A 831 22.05 11.67 5.08
C ALA A 831 21.52 12.83 4.25
N GLY A 832 21.13 13.89 4.90
CA GLY A 832 20.54 15.04 4.23
C GLY A 832 20.88 16.36 4.87
N VAL A 833 20.91 17.38 4.04
CA VAL A 833 21.03 18.78 4.43
C VAL A 833 19.80 19.52 3.92
N THR A 834 19.14 20.25 4.82
CA THR A 834 17.98 21.08 4.50
C THR A 834 18.28 22.51 4.93
N TYR A 835 18.27 23.44 4.00
CA TYR A 835 18.26 24.88 4.30
C TYR A 835 16.80 25.35 4.33
N ASN A 836 16.38 25.90 5.46
CA ASN A 836 15.06 26.48 5.65
C ASN A 836 15.16 28.00 5.71
N PHE A 837 14.21 28.73 5.06
CA PHE A 837 14.20 30.18 4.98
C PHE A 837 12.80 30.76 5.00
#